data_5d61806252f854c90e982dad89926a8c
#
_entry.id   5d61806252f854c90e982dad89926a8c
#
_cell.length_a   1.000
_cell.length_b   1.000
_cell.length_c   1.000
_cell.angle_alpha   90.00
_cell.angle_beta   90.00
_cell.angle_gamma   90.00
#
_symmetry.space_group_name_H-M   'P 1'
#
loop_
_entity.id
_entity.type
_entity.pdbx_description
1 polymer ?
#
loop_
_entity_poly.entity_id
_entity_poly.type
_entity_poly.pdbx_seq_one_letter_code
_entity_poly.pdbx_strand_id
1 'polypeptide(L)'
;MSFEIKLEENLNLSKDFPVPSYDEWKKQVEADLKGESFEKKLFTPTYEGIILKPIYTYDDLKEIPFLGNYPGSDNFVRGSKASGYHSKSWDIAQEFSDALPEEINRKLRYELQKGLNAIAINLDLPTQMGIDADNSKPGEVGKRGLSISGIRKMQVLFDNIDLTLYPIHINAGFSALPFTLLFAAFARELRLSLMNLKGSITSDPYDFLLREGFLPYSLKQIFDEIKFSTQLMIRSNSPIRTIGISGLNYSNAGSSTVQELAFVFATAVEYLEEMLSRGLAIEEVVKRIKFTFGINSFYFIEIAKFRAARILWNNILKAYNVPEESRKIYVHGKTSLYNQSIIDPYVNMLRTTTEAFSAVIGGVDALTTNPFDEIFDIPDDFSRRIARNTQIILKEESHLDQVIDPAAGSFYVETLTAQIAESAWKLFQQLDESGGMYKAIETGFVQDEVNKVAEARKKDYAKRKSVLVGVNMYANPKEELVEMKSPDYETIYKTRVEYIQKYRISGDDHKHKNILEKLQLIADSKSYDLVEAAIEAYIDGAAIGEVASSIRSAGKEELKVKPIKIHRASELFEELRFASQEFRKKLGHKPTVFLAAMGPLKQYKARADFSRGFFEVGGFEVIYPSKGFKTPDEAVAAAINSSAEIITICSTDETYPGLVPAIVKGIKEKSSDSIVVLAGYPKDHIEQFKQSGVDEFIYLGADVHKILSSLLNRISQ
;
A
#
# COMPACT_ATOMS: atom_id res chain seq x y z
N MET A 1 8.16 56.82 -23.36
CA MET A 1 7.81 57.17 -21.98
C MET A 1 8.34 56.05 -21.10
N SER A 2 9.46 56.29 -20.42
CA SER A 2 10.00 55.36 -19.40
C SER A 2 9.18 55.55 -18.13
N PHE A 3 8.44 54.54 -17.72
CA PHE A 3 7.85 54.50 -16.39
C PHE A 3 8.98 54.23 -15.40
N GLU A 4 9.49 55.23 -14.71
CA GLU A 4 10.28 55.05 -13.49
C GLU A 4 9.30 54.60 -12.39
N ILE A 5 9.35 53.32 -12.03
CA ILE A 5 8.74 52.84 -10.80
C ILE A 5 9.65 53.33 -9.67
N LYS A 6 9.27 54.39 -8.97
CA LYS A 6 9.89 54.77 -7.70
C LYS A 6 9.49 53.70 -6.69
N LEU A 7 10.37 52.76 -6.40
CA LEU A 7 10.28 51.91 -5.22
C LEU A 7 10.45 52.80 -4.00
N GLU A 8 9.45 52.85 -3.12
CA GLU A 8 9.62 53.52 -1.84
C GLU A 8 10.76 52.88 -1.07
N GLU A 9 11.66 53.73 -0.53
CA GLU A 9 12.91 53.27 0.11
C GLU A 9 12.70 52.42 1.37
N ASN A 10 11.47 52.32 1.88
CA ASN A 10 11.14 51.55 3.09
C ASN A 10 9.79 50.81 2.94
N LEU A 11 9.79 49.67 2.26
CA LEU A 11 8.64 48.77 2.22
C LEU A 11 8.40 48.16 3.61
N ASN A 12 7.27 48.52 4.23
CA ASN A 12 6.83 47.90 5.48
C ASN A 12 5.69 46.92 5.19
N LEU A 13 6.02 45.64 5.06
CA LEU A 13 5.09 44.59 4.65
C LEU A 13 3.85 44.53 5.54
N SER A 14 3.96 44.78 6.86
CA SER A 14 2.82 44.72 7.79
C SER A 14 1.90 45.93 7.70
N LYS A 15 2.44 47.10 7.35
CA LYS A 15 1.69 48.34 7.25
C LYS A 15 1.09 48.53 5.86
N ASP A 16 1.87 48.19 4.83
CA ASP A 16 1.50 48.42 3.43
C ASP A 16 0.59 47.32 2.89
N PHE A 17 0.65 46.12 3.52
CA PHE A 17 -0.19 44.97 3.21
C PHE A 17 -0.86 44.43 4.49
N PRO A 18 -1.91 45.11 4.99
CA PRO A 18 -2.62 44.63 6.19
C PRO A 18 -3.22 43.24 5.93
N VAL A 19 -2.96 42.34 6.88
CA VAL A 19 -3.50 40.98 6.80
C VAL A 19 -5.00 41.03 7.13
N PRO A 20 -5.88 40.62 6.20
CA PRO A 20 -7.31 40.54 6.49
C PRO A 20 -7.57 39.54 7.63
N SER A 21 -8.59 39.78 8.42
CA SER A 21 -9.08 38.86 9.44
C SER A 21 -9.70 37.62 8.78
N TYR A 22 -9.78 36.53 9.54
CA TYR A 22 -10.47 35.29 9.06
C TYR A 22 -11.93 35.60 8.66
N ASP A 23 -12.64 36.48 9.42
CA ASP A 23 -14.02 36.84 9.15
C ASP A 23 -14.17 37.65 7.85
N GLU A 24 -13.22 38.54 7.55
CA GLU A 24 -13.20 39.29 6.28
C GLU A 24 -12.97 38.37 5.11
N TRP A 25 -12.00 37.45 5.22
CA TRP A 25 -11.76 36.42 4.23
C TRP A 25 -13.00 35.53 4.04
N LYS A 26 -13.61 35.03 5.12
CA LYS A 26 -14.81 34.19 5.07
C LYS A 26 -15.97 34.89 4.35
N LYS A 27 -16.23 36.16 4.64
CA LYS A 27 -17.27 36.96 3.94
C LYS A 27 -17.01 37.02 2.43
N GLN A 28 -15.76 37.21 2.03
CA GLN A 28 -15.43 37.22 0.60
C GLN A 28 -15.71 35.87 -0.05
N VAL A 29 -15.31 34.77 0.60
CA VAL A 29 -15.59 33.43 0.10
C VAL A 29 -17.10 33.15 0.01
N GLU A 30 -17.89 33.53 1.01
CA GLU A 30 -19.36 33.40 1.01
C GLU A 30 -20.00 34.17 -0.15
N ALA A 31 -19.47 35.36 -0.47
CA ALA A 31 -19.89 36.12 -1.64
C ALA A 31 -19.57 35.40 -2.96
N ASP A 32 -18.38 34.80 -3.07
CA ASP A 32 -17.94 34.04 -4.26
C ASP A 32 -18.73 32.74 -4.44
N LEU A 33 -19.18 32.11 -3.34
CA LEU A 33 -20.04 30.92 -3.36
C LEU A 33 -21.49 31.17 -3.77
N LYS A 34 -21.92 32.46 -3.91
CA LYS A 34 -23.24 32.84 -4.43
C LYS A 34 -24.43 32.16 -3.72
N GLY A 35 -24.34 32.03 -2.40
CA GLY A 35 -25.41 31.49 -1.54
C GLY A 35 -25.31 29.99 -1.26
N GLU A 36 -24.26 29.30 -1.75
CA GLU A 36 -23.96 27.94 -1.27
C GLU A 36 -23.34 27.96 0.13
N SER A 37 -23.59 26.93 0.94
CA SER A 37 -23.04 26.84 2.31
C SER A 37 -21.52 26.70 2.28
N PHE A 38 -20.84 27.57 3.01
CA PHE A 38 -19.40 27.58 3.20
C PHE A 38 -18.90 26.20 3.69
N GLU A 39 -19.52 25.66 4.73
CA GLU A 39 -19.13 24.38 5.32
C GLU A 39 -19.34 23.22 4.36
N LYS A 40 -20.48 23.16 3.68
CA LYS A 40 -20.79 22.05 2.75
C LYS A 40 -19.88 22.02 1.53
N LYS A 41 -19.38 23.17 1.08
CA LYS A 41 -18.55 23.28 -0.11
C LYS A 41 -17.08 23.11 0.16
N LEU A 42 -16.58 23.64 1.27
CA LEU A 42 -15.15 23.79 1.49
C LEU A 42 -14.57 22.82 2.54
N PHE A 43 -15.40 22.30 3.43
CA PHE A 43 -14.92 21.31 4.40
C PHE A 43 -14.91 19.91 3.78
N THR A 44 -13.78 19.23 3.93
CA THR A 44 -13.59 17.91 3.32
C THR A 44 -13.49 16.83 4.40
N PRO A 45 -14.51 15.96 4.53
CA PRO A 45 -14.41 14.81 5.43
C PRO A 45 -13.42 13.79 4.86
N THR A 46 -12.59 13.21 5.73
CA THR A 46 -11.62 12.18 5.39
C THR A 46 -12.03 10.83 5.98
N TYR A 47 -11.39 9.75 5.51
CA TYR A 47 -11.59 8.40 6.06
C TYR A 47 -10.96 8.21 7.45
N GLU A 48 -10.11 9.15 7.87
CA GLU A 48 -9.52 9.25 9.20
C GLU A 48 -10.52 9.75 10.26
N GLY A 49 -11.74 10.15 9.86
CA GLY A 49 -12.72 10.82 10.72
C GLY A 49 -12.39 12.28 10.98
N ILE A 50 -11.41 12.83 10.28
CA ILE A 50 -10.97 14.24 10.39
C ILE A 50 -11.65 15.05 9.29
N ILE A 51 -12.13 16.25 9.63
CA ILE A 51 -12.69 17.20 8.68
C ILE A 51 -11.64 18.24 8.35
N LEU A 52 -11.16 18.25 7.11
CA LEU A 52 -10.20 19.25 6.66
C LEU A 52 -10.89 20.59 6.44
N LYS A 53 -10.28 21.65 6.97
CA LYS A 53 -10.68 23.04 6.74
C LYS A 53 -10.09 23.54 5.42
N PRO A 54 -10.71 24.53 4.76
CA PRO A 54 -10.16 25.13 3.54
C PRO A 54 -8.87 25.93 3.77
N ILE A 55 -8.68 26.44 4.99
CA ILE A 55 -7.47 27.16 5.42
C ILE A 55 -7.18 26.85 6.89
N TYR A 56 -5.92 26.81 7.23
CA TYR A 56 -5.40 26.73 8.60
C TYR A 56 -4.60 27.97 8.90
N THR A 57 -4.69 28.46 10.14
CA THR A 57 -4.08 29.70 10.60
C THR A 57 -3.25 29.46 11.86
N TYR A 58 -2.57 30.51 12.34
CA TYR A 58 -1.85 30.45 13.60
C TYR A 58 -2.75 30.06 14.79
N ASP A 59 -4.05 30.38 14.73
CA ASP A 59 -4.99 30.02 15.79
C ASP A 59 -5.18 28.51 15.94
N ASP A 60 -5.04 27.76 14.87
CA ASP A 60 -5.10 26.29 14.87
C ASP A 60 -3.92 25.64 15.61
N LEU A 61 -2.83 26.39 15.83
CA LEU A 61 -1.64 25.90 16.51
C LEU A 61 -1.65 26.13 18.03
N LYS A 62 -2.54 26.96 18.58
CA LYS A 62 -2.47 27.42 19.97
C LYS A 62 -2.43 26.31 21.02
N GLU A 63 -3.07 25.18 20.74
CA GLU A 63 -3.18 24.05 21.66
C GLU A 63 -2.21 22.89 21.34
N ILE A 64 -1.32 23.07 20.33
CA ILE A 64 -0.39 22.01 19.92
C ILE A 64 0.88 22.07 20.80
N PRO A 65 1.14 21.03 21.61
CA PRO A 65 2.19 21.11 22.64
C PRO A 65 3.60 20.90 22.10
N PHE A 66 3.79 20.49 20.85
CA PHE A 66 5.10 20.07 20.32
C PHE A 66 5.74 21.04 19.32
N LEU A 67 5.17 22.22 19.10
CA LEU A 67 5.66 23.19 18.10
C LEU A 67 7.08 23.68 18.34
N GLY A 68 7.50 23.79 19.59
CA GLY A 68 8.85 24.26 19.96
C GLY A 68 9.94 23.18 19.95
N ASN A 69 9.60 21.93 19.63
CA ASN A 69 10.54 20.83 19.75
C ASN A 69 11.59 20.84 18.63
N TYR A 70 12.79 20.39 18.96
CA TYR A 70 13.88 20.20 18.01
C TYR A 70 13.97 18.72 17.55
N PRO A 71 14.55 18.46 16.35
CA PRO A 71 14.84 17.09 15.91
C PRO A 71 15.67 16.32 16.92
N GLY A 72 15.33 15.05 17.14
CA GLY A 72 16.07 14.15 18.05
C GLY A 72 15.82 14.35 19.53
N SER A 73 14.85 15.19 19.93
CA SER A 73 14.52 15.46 21.33
C SER A 73 13.02 15.26 21.61
N ASP A 74 12.73 15.04 22.88
CA ASP A 74 11.42 14.87 23.52
C ASP A 74 10.53 13.85 22.78
N ASN A 75 9.47 14.29 22.13
CA ASN A 75 8.52 13.39 21.45
C ASN A 75 8.94 12.96 20.04
N PHE A 76 10.10 13.36 19.58
CA PHE A 76 10.66 13.03 18.26
C PHE A 76 9.79 13.40 17.05
N VAL A 77 8.79 14.26 17.21
CA VAL A 77 7.89 14.65 16.12
C VAL A 77 8.64 15.11 14.87
N ARG A 78 9.75 15.82 15.06
CA ARG A 78 10.59 16.37 13.98
C ARG A 78 11.70 15.42 13.50
N GLY A 79 11.69 14.17 13.94
CA GLY A 79 12.65 13.14 13.57
C GLY A 79 13.40 12.55 14.74
N SER A 80 13.77 11.28 14.63
CA SER A 80 14.50 10.51 15.66
C SER A 80 15.99 10.86 15.77
N LYS A 81 16.56 11.59 14.80
CA LYS A 81 17.96 11.99 14.71
C LYS A 81 18.06 13.51 14.74
N ALA A 82 18.90 14.05 15.62
CA ALA A 82 19.13 15.50 15.72
C ALA A 82 19.67 16.11 14.41
N SER A 83 20.49 15.36 13.68
CA SER A 83 21.05 15.77 12.38
C SER A 83 20.17 15.40 11.18
N GLY A 84 19.00 14.76 11.40
CA GLY A 84 18.13 14.29 10.33
C GLY A 84 18.88 13.46 9.28
N TYR A 85 18.62 13.74 8.02
CA TYR A 85 19.28 13.07 6.90
C TYR A 85 20.70 13.56 6.59
N HIS A 86 21.15 14.67 7.17
CA HIS A 86 22.53 15.17 6.96
C HIS A 86 23.61 14.17 7.41
N SER A 87 23.39 13.42 8.48
CA SER A 87 24.37 12.41 8.92
C SER A 87 24.25 11.11 8.13
N LYS A 88 23.05 10.72 7.77
CA LYS A 88 22.74 9.55 6.96
C LYS A 88 21.32 9.72 6.38
N SER A 89 21.23 9.77 5.06
CA SER A 89 19.96 9.76 4.33
C SER A 89 19.19 8.47 4.60
N TRP A 90 17.95 8.38 4.14
CA TRP A 90 17.19 7.13 4.21
C TRP A 90 17.88 6.02 3.41
N ASP A 91 17.66 4.79 3.83
CA ASP A 91 18.13 3.63 3.10
C ASP A 91 17.22 3.42 1.87
N ILE A 92 17.82 3.47 0.67
CA ILE A 92 17.15 3.20 -0.61
C ILE A 92 17.07 1.68 -0.75
N ALA A 93 15.91 1.12 -0.47
CA ALA A 93 15.66 -0.31 -0.54
C ALA A 93 14.83 -0.68 -1.77
N GLN A 94 15.10 -1.87 -2.31
CA GLN A 94 14.22 -2.57 -3.25
C GLN A 94 13.93 -3.96 -2.72
N GLU A 95 12.70 -4.42 -2.96
CA GLU A 95 12.26 -5.75 -2.57
C GLU A 95 12.50 -6.75 -3.72
N PHE A 96 13.10 -7.87 -3.38
CA PHE A 96 13.34 -8.98 -4.30
C PHE A 96 12.48 -10.16 -3.88
N SER A 97 11.62 -10.60 -4.80
CA SER A 97 10.65 -11.67 -4.58
C SER A 97 10.82 -12.81 -5.58
N ASP A 98 11.99 -12.89 -6.24
CA ASP A 98 12.31 -14.00 -7.12
C ASP A 98 12.46 -15.30 -6.32
N ALA A 99 12.07 -16.41 -6.93
CA ALA A 99 12.06 -17.71 -6.27
C ALA A 99 13.46 -18.30 -6.03
N LEU A 100 14.43 -17.98 -6.88
CA LEU A 100 15.76 -18.60 -6.90
C LEU A 100 16.86 -17.65 -6.41
N PRO A 101 17.77 -18.12 -5.53
CA PRO A 101 18.89 -17.34 -5.02
C PRO A 101 19.80 -16.76 -6.10
N GLU A 102 20.01 -17.51 -7.17
CA GLU A 102 20.85 -17.14 -8.32
C GLU A 102 20.30 -15.90 -9.04
N GLU A 103 18.99 -15.84 -9.21
CA GLU A 103 18.31 -14.71 -9.85
C GLU A 103 18.40 -13.46 -8.98
N ILE A 104 18.11 -13.60 -7.69
CA ILE A 104 18.22 -12.49 -6.74
C ILE A 104 19.66 -11.98 -6.68
N ASN A 105 20.66 -12.85 -6.58
CA ASN A 105 22.08 -12.46 -6.57
C ASN A 105 22.45 -11.61 -7.79
N ARG A 106 22.10 -12.08 -9.00
CA ARG A 106 22.37 -11.36 -10.25
C ARG A 106 21.76 -9.95 -10.22
N LYS A 107 20.49 -9.85 -9.82
CA LYS A 107 19.79 -8.56 -9.71
C LYS A 107 20.39 -7.67 -8.63
N LEU A 108 20.64 -8.19 -7.44
CA LEU A 108 21.24 -7.46 -6.32
C LEU A 108 22.59 -6.85 -6.70
N ARG A 109 23.50 -7.63 -7.27
CA ARG A 109 24.83 -7.13 -7.68
C ARG A 109 24.73 -5.96 -8.66
N TYR A 110 23.78 -6.02 -9.60
CA TYR A 110 23.53 -4.94 -10.54
C TYR A 110 22.95 -3.69 -9.83
N GLU A 111 21.92 -3.86 -9.03
CA GLU A 111 21.21 -2.76 -8.37
C GLU A 111 22.09 -2.04 -7.33
N LEU A 112 22.90 -2.78 -6.56
CA LEU A 112 23.86 -2.21 -5.60
C LEU A 112 24.91 -1.33 -6.29
N GLN A 113 25.39 -1.71 -7.48
CA GLN A 113 26.31 -0.89 -8.29
C GLN A 113 25.63 0.39 -8.84
N LYS A 114 24.32 0.45 -8.86
CA LYS A 114 23.51 1.55 -9.42
C LYS A 114 22.85 2.44 -8.38
N GLY A 115 23.26 2.34 -7.11
CA GLY A 115 22.83 3.24 -6.04
C GLY A 115 21.80 2.68 -5.08
N LEU A 116 21.39 1.40 -5.23
CA LEU A 116 20.72 0.68 -4.14
C LEU A 116 21.67 0.58 -2.94
N ASN A 117 21.21 0.88 -1.74
CA ASN A 117 22.04 0.85 -0.56
C ASN A 117 21.45 0.04 0.63
N ALA A 118 20.31 -0.61 0.40
CA ALA A 118 19.71 -1.56 1.34
C ALA A 118 19.04 -2.71 0.58
N ILE A 119 19.20 -3.92 1.09
CA ILE A 119 18.70 -5.16 0.50
C ILE A 119 17.40 -5.54 1.20
N ALA A 120 16.28 -5.68 0.47
CA ALA A 120 15.05 -6.24 1.02
C ALA A 120 14.69 -7.54 0.27
N ILE A 121 14.43 -8.62 1.00
CA ILE A 121 14.12 -9.94 0.43
C ILE A 121 12.86 -10.48 1.09
N ASN A 122 11.90 -10.87 0.25
CA ASN A 122 10.76 -11.68 0.67
C ASN A 122 11.10 -13.16 0.58
N LEU A 123 10.69 -13.91 1.58
CA LEU A 123 10.75 -15.37 1.56
C LEU A 123 9.42 -15.94 1.05
N ASP A 124 9.47 -17.08 0.38
CA ASP A 124 8.27 -17.82 0.00
C ASP A 124 7.55 -18.40 1.23
N LEU A 125 6.28 -18.75 1.07
CA LEU A 125 5.46 -19.26 2.18
C LEU A 125 6.08 -20.48 2.88
N PRO A 126 6.58 -21.52 2.17
CA PRO A 126 7.24 -22.66 2.82
C PRO A 126 8.44 -22.25 3.66
N THR A 127 9.32 -21.39 3.15
CA THR A 127 10.48 -20.91 3.90
C THR A 127 10.08 -20.11 5.13
N GLN A 128 9.05 -19.23 5.04
CA GLN A 128 8.48 -18.52 6.20
C GLN A 128 7.91 -19.47 7.26
N MET A 129 7.40 -20.61 6.85
CA MET A 129 6.89 -21.65 7.76
C MET A 129 7.99 -22.58 8.31
N GLY A 130 9.22 -22.48 7.81
CA GLY A 130 10.29 -23.43 8.14
C GLY A 130 10.02 -24.81 7.56
N ILE A 131 9.55 -24.89 6.31
CA ILE A 131 9.24 -26.12 5.59
C ILE A 131 10.11 -26.19 4.34
N ASP A 132 10.72 -27.33 4.07
CA ASP A 132 11.50 -27.55 2.86
C ASP A 132 10.60 -27.80 1.64
N ALA A 133 11.13 -27.53 0.45
CA ALA A 133 10.37 -27.59 -0.79
C ALA A 133 9.71 -28.95 -1.06
N ASP A 134 10.35 -30.05 -0.69
CA ASP A 134 9.82 -31.42 -0.88
C ASP A 134 8.71 -31.81 0.12
N ASN A 135 8.53 -31.04 1.18
CA ASN A 135 7.43 -31.16 2.13
C ASN A 135 6.31 -30.12 1.89
N SER A 136 6.39 -29.37 0.78
CA SER A 136 5.45 -28.32 0.39
C SER A 136 4.57 -28.76 -0.78
N LYS A 137 3.53 -28.00 -1.08
CA LYS A 137 2.68 -28.26 -2.24
C LYS A 137 3.23 -27.62 -3.52
N PRO A 138 3.02 -28.23 -4.68
CA PRO A 138 3.26 -27.56 -5.95
C PRO A 138 2.52 -26.23 -6.02
N GLY A 139 3.20 -25.17 -6.51
CA GLY A 139 2.62 -23.82 -6.59
C GLY A 139 2.75 -22.95 -5.34
N GLU A 140 3.23 -23.50 -4.21
CA GLU A 140 3.56 -22.71 -3.01
C GLU A 140 5.04 -22.29 -3.00
N VAL A 141 5.93 -23.16 -3.51
CA VAL A 141 7.38 -22.93 -3.56
C VAL A 141 7.73 -21.83 -4.55
N GLY A 142 8.47 -20.83 -4.08
CA GLY A 142 8.86 -19.66 -4.86
C GLY A 142 7.75 -18.62 -5.05
N LYS A 143 6.54 -18.90 -4.59
CA LYS A 143 5.43 -17.94 -4.68
C LYS A 143 5.63 -16.80 -3.69
N ARG A 144 5.62 -15.57 -4.21
CA ARG A 144 5.83 -14.32 -3.47
C ARG A 144 7.23 -14.14 -2.87
N GLY A 145 8.20 -15.01 -3.17
CA GLY A 145 9.53 -14.80 -2.62
C GLY A 145 10.50 -15.96 -2.78
N LEU A 146 11.64 -15.79 -2.16
CA LEU A 146 12.80 -16.65 -2.22
C LEU A 146 12.54 -17.98 -1.50
N SER A 147 12.78 -19.09 -2.21
CA SER A 147 12.88 -20.43 -1.64
C SER A 147 14.33 -20.71 -1.23
N ILE A 148 14.59 -20.89 0.06
CA ILE A 148 15.93 -21.17 0.57
C ILE A 148 15.91 -22.32 1.56
N SER A 149 16.90 -23.21 1.50
CA SER A 149 16.89 -24.45 2.29
C SER A 149 18.08 -24.60 3.22
N GLY A 150 19.21 -23.93 2.96
CA GLY A 150 20.41 -24.11 3.76
C GLY A 150 21.57 -23.20 3.36
N ILE A 151 22.71 -23.33 4.05
CA ILE A 151 23.87 -22.43 3.96
C ILE A 151 24.39 -22.29 2.52
N ARG A 152 24.47 -23.40 1.75
CA ARG A 152 24.99 -23.32 0.37
C ARG A 152 24.17 -22.36 -0.52
N LYS A 153 22.86 -22.30 -0.31
CA LYS A 153 22.01 -21.36 -1.05
C LYS A 153 22.10 -19.93 -0.51
N MET A 154 22.42 -19.76 0.77
CA MET A 154 22.79 -18.44 1.30
C MET A 154 24.10 -17.94 0.70
N GLN A 155 25.09 -18.81 0.51
CA GLN A 155 26.35 -18.48 -0.16
C GLN A 155 26.11 -18.03 -1.60
N VAL A 156 25.24 -18.72 -2.35
CA VAL A 156 24.86 -18.31 -3.71
C VAL A 156 24.13 -16.98 -3.72
N LEU A 157 23.17 -16.78 -2.79
CA LEU A 157 22.37 -15.55 -2.68
C LEU A 157 23.25 -14.30 -2.48
N PHE A 158 24.30 -14.42 -1.66
CA PHE A 158 25.16 -13.30 -1.30
C PHE A 158 26.57 -13.40 -1.90
N ASP A 159 26.74 -14.23 -2.94
CA ASP A 159 28.04 -14.34 -3.63
C ASP A 159 28.51 -12.98 -4.16
N ASN A 160 29.77 -12.61 -3.85
CA ASN A 160 30.37 -11.33 -4.23
C ASN A 160 29.61 -10.07 -3.73
N ILE A 161 28.91 -10.16 -2.60
CA ILE A 161 28.25 -9.03 -1.91
C ILE A 161 28.84 -8.89 -0.51
N ASP A 162 29.43 -7.74 -0.20
CA ASP A 162 29.88 -7.42 1.16
C ASP A 162 28.71 -6.97 2.04
N LEU A 163 28.22 -7.89 2.87
CA LEU A 163 27.07 -7.66 3.75
C LEU A 163 27.31 -6.66 4.88
N THR A 164 28.57 -6.27 5.12
CA THR A 164 28.88 -5.26 6.14
C THR A 164 28.56 -3.84 5.68
N LEU A 165 28.45 -3.64 4.35
CA LEU A 165 28.17 -2.35 3.73
C LEU A 165 26.66 -2.04 3.66
N TYR A 166 25.83 -3.07 3.51
CA TYR A 166 24.41 -2.92 3.17
C TYR A 166 23.51 -3.47 4.27
N PRO A 167 22.56 -2.69 4.80
CA PRO A 167 21.49 -3.22 5.63
C PRO A 167 20.67 -4.27 4.86
N ILE A 168 20.35 -5.39 5.54
CA ILE A 168 19.57 -6.48 4.99
C ILE A 168 18.23 -6.53 5.71
N HIS A 169 17.12 -6.47 4.97
CA HIS A 169 15.77 -6.54 5.50
C HIS A 169 15.06 -7.79 4.98
N ILE A 170 14.76 -8.71 5.88
CA ILE A 170 14.06 -9.96 5.57
C ILE A 170 12.84 -10.08 6.47
N ASN A 171 11.65 -10.22 5.89
CA ASN A 171 10.46 -10.64 6.60
C ASN A 171 10.41 -12.18 6.57
N ALA A 172 10.65 -12.80 7.72
CA ALA A 172 10.74 -14.26 7.83
C ALA A 172 9.44 -14.91 8.36
N GLY A 173 8.30 -14.18 8.27
CA GLY A 173 6.98 -14.71 8.58
C GLY A 173 6.61 -14.66 10.06
N PHE A 174 5.89 -15.68 10.55
CA PHE A 174 5.40 -15.69 11.94
C PHE A 174 6.50 -15.96 12.96
N SER A 175 7.51 -16.74 12.59
CA SER A 175 8.69 -17.00 13.43
C SER A 175 9.95 -17.03 12.57
N ALA A 176 10.85 -16.10 12.82
CA ALA A 176 12.10 -15.99 12.11
C ALA A 176 13.21 -16.88 12.68
N LEU A 177 12.99 -17.61 13.77
CA LEU A 177 14.08 -18.33 14.46
C LEU A 177 14.86 -19.26 13.53
N PRO A 178 14.23 -20.20 12.77
CA PRO A 178 14.96 -21.08 11.88
C PRO A 178 15.82 -20.33 10.86
N PHE A 179 15.28 -19.28 10.25
CA PHE A 179 16.00 -18.46 9.28
C PHE A 179 17.11 -17.62 9.93
N THR A 180 16.88 -17.07 11.11
CA THR A 180 17.89 -16.30 11.87
C THR A 180 19.11 -17.17 12.24
N LEU A 181 18.86 -18.43 12.62
CA LEU A 181 19.90 -19.39 12.92
C LEU A 181 20.68 -19.83 11.67
N LEU A 182 19.97 -20.03 10.54
CA LEU A 182 20.59 -20.26 9.23
C LEU A 182 21.49 -19.09 8.82
N PHE A 183 21.01 -17.84 9.01
CA PHE A 183 21.80 -16.65 8.71
C PHE A 183 23.03 -16.52 9.62
N ALA A 184 22.88 -16.84 10.90
CA ALA A 184 24.00 -16.85 11.86
C ALA A 184 25.04 -17.92 11.53
N ALA A 185 24.60 -19.13 11.13
CA ALA A 185 25.47 -20.21 10.65
C ALA A 185 26.24 -19.80 9.39
N PHE A 186 25.54 -19.21 8.42
CA PHE A 186 26.14 -18.67 7.20
C PHE A 186 27.20 -17.58 7.52
N ALA A 187 26.87 -16.62 8.40
CA ALA A 187 27.81 -15.58 8.82
C ALA A 187 29.06 -16.20 9.48
N ARG A 188 28.87 -17.22 10.33
CA ARG A 188 29.97 -17.95 11.00
C ARG A 188 30.91 -18.64 10.00
N GLU A 189 30.37 -19.31 8.97
CA GLU A 189 31.18 -19.94 7.92
C GLU A 189 32.01 -18.91 7.14
N LEU A 190 31.46 -17.73 6.89
CA LEU A 190 32.18 -16.63 6.26
C LEU A 190 33.09 -15.85 7.22
N ARG A 191 33.16 -16.24 8.49
CA ARG A 191 33.88 -15.53 9.55
C ARG A 191 33.45 -14.07 9.72
N LEU A 192 32.16 -13.77 9.41
CA LEU A 192 31.56 -12.46 9.62
C LEU A 192 31.00 -12.37 11.04
N SER A 193 31.31 -11.29 11.74
CA SER A 193 30.69 -11.01 13.04
C SER A 193 29.30 -10.41 12.84
N LEU A 194 28.29 -10.96 13.54
CA LEU A 194 26.94 -10.43 13.54
C LEU A 194 26.87 -8.97 14.01
N MET A 195 27.85 -8.52 14.80
CA MET A 195 27.98 -7.13 15.25
C MET A 195 28.14 -6.14 14.09
N ASN A 196 28.73 -6.57 12.98
CA ASN A 196 28.98 -5.74 11.81
C ASN A 196 27.84 -5.78 10.77
N LEU A 197 26.83 -6.64 10.97
CA LEU A 197 25.71 -6.80 10.06
C LEU A 197 24.53 -5.96 10.53
N LYS A 198 23.89 -5.24 9.61
CA LYS A 198 22.81 -4.28 9.88
C LYS A 198 21.51 -4.70 9.19
N GLY A 199 20.41 -4.16 9.67
CA GLY A 199 19.09 -4.37 9.06
C GLY A 199 18.11 -5.11 9.96
N SER A 200 17.39 -6.07 9.41
CA SER A 200 16.36 -6.81 10.14
C SER A 200 16.10 -8.21 9.56
N ILE A 201 15.92 -9.19 10.42
CA ILE A 201 15.36 -10.50 10.11
C ILE A 201 14.17 -10.68 11.05
N THR A 202 12.97 -10.32 10.60
CA THR A 202 11.85 -10.08 11.50
C THR A 202 10.81 -11.18 11.49
N SER A 203 10.27 -11.45 12.69
CA SER A 203 9.02 -12.17 12.89
C SER A 203 7.88 -11.19 13.11
N ASP A 204 6.72 -11.46 12.50
CA ASP A 204 5.46 -10.76 12.73
C ASP A 204 4.29 -11.75 12.66
N PRO A 205 3.95 -12.43 13.78
CA PRO A 205 2.89 -13.42 13.78
C PRO A 205 1.51 -12.85 13.48
N TYR A 206 1.21 -11.60 13.87
CA TYR A 206 -0.10 -11.01 13.60
C TYR A 206 -0.27 -10.57 12.15
N ASP A 207 0.78 -10.04 11.51
CA ASP A 207 0.78 -9.79 10.06
C ASP A 207 0.54 -11.08 9.28
N PHE A 208 1.26 -12.16 9.64
CA PHE A 208 1.09 -13.46 9.02
C PHE A 208 -0.32 -14.02 9.22
N LEU A 209 -0.84 -14.00 10.46
CA LEU A 209 -2.18 -14.47 10.82
C LEU A 209 -3.27 -13.72 10.06
N LEU A 210 -3.17 -12.40 9.98
CA LEU A 210 -4.12 -11.57 9.24
C LEU A 210 -4.07 -11.82 7.73
N ARG A 211 -2.90 -12.09 7.18
CA ARG A 211 -2.73 -12.33 5.74
C ARG A 211 -3.16 -13.74 5.33
N GLU A 212 -2.69 -14.75 6.05
CA GLU A 212 -2.91 -16.17 5.67
C GLU A 212 -4.15 -16.78 6.34
N GLY A 213 -4.68 -16.16 7.40
CA GLY A 213 -5.84 -16.64 8.15
C GLY A 213 -5.54 -17.75 9.15
N PHE A 214 -4.29 -18.15 9.30
CA PHE A 214 -3.88 -19.20 10.24
C PHE A 214 -2.46 -19.02 10.76
N LEU A 215 -2.19 -19.62 11.93
CA LEU A 215 -0.85 -19.90 12.44
C LEU A 215 -0.73 -21.40 12.75
N PRO A 216 0.35 -22.08 12.37
CA PRO A 216 0.47 -23.53 12.55
C PRO A 216 0.88 -23.94 13.96
N TYR A 217 1.21 -22.99 14.83
CA TYR A 217 1.68 -23.19 16.21
C TYR A 217 1.04 -22.18 17.16
N SER A 218 1.03 -22.48 18.46
CA SER A 218 0.53 -21.56 19.48
C SER A 218 1.34 -20.27 19.54
N LEU A 219 0.70 -19.15 19.88
CA LEU A 219 1.38 -17.87 20.07
C LEU A 219 2.48 -17.97 21.13
N LYS A 220 2.26 -18.77 22.20
CA LYS A 220 3.27 -18.99 23.22
C LYS A 220 4.56 -19.54 22.63
N GLN A 221 4.46 -20.58 21.79
CA GLN A 221 5.64 -21.18 21.14
C GLN A 221 6.30 -20.18 20.19
N ILE A 222 5.52 -19.46 19.38
CA ILE A 222 6.03 -18.48 18.44
C ILE A 222 6.81 -17.37 19.18
N PHE A 223 6.27 -16.83 20.27
CA PHE A 223 6.97 -15.82 21.07
C PHE A 223 8.19 -16.36 21.81
N ASP A 224 8.22 -17.65 22.20
CA ASP A 224 9.42 -18.29 22.71
C ASP A 224 10.53 -18.33 21.63
N GLU A 225 10.19 -18.61 20.37
CA GLU A 225 11.14 -18.56 19.24
C GLU A 225 11.62 -17.14 18.95
N ILE A 226 10.73 -16.13 18.98
CA ILE A 226 11.11 -14.71 18.81
C ILE A 226 12.08 -14.26 19.92
N LYS A 227 11.86 -14.72 21.18
CA LYS A 227 12.79 -14.50 22.27
C LYS A 227 14.20 -15.02 21.92
N PHE A 228 14.33 -16.26 21.41
CA PHE A 228 15.64 -16.83 21.09
C PHE A 228 16.35 -16.05 19.96
N SER A 229 15.63 -15.68 18.91
CA SER A 229 16.17 -14.82 17.84
C SER A 229 16.67 -13.49 18.39
N THR A 230 15.89 -12.88 19.29
CA THR A 230 16.23 -11.60 19.93
C THR A 230 17.42 -11.75 20.87
N GLN A 231 17.47 -12.80 21.68
CA GLN A 231 18.61 -13.08 22.57
C GLN A 231 19.91 -13.31 21.81
N LEU A 232 19.87 -13.99 20.65
CA LEU A 232 21.05 -14.18 19.80
C LEU A 232 21.61 -12.82 19.37
N MET A 233 20.77 -11.90 18.92
CA MET A 233 21.22 -10.57 18.49
C MET A 233 21.73 -9.72 19.67
N ILE A 234 21.11 -9.83 20.84
CA ILE A 234 21.59 -9.16 22.06
C ILE A 234 22.97 -9.66 22.46
N ARG A 235 23.14 -10.99 22.59
CA ARG A 235 24.40 -11.63 23.00
C ARG A 235 25.55 -11.41 22.02
N SER A 236 25.22 -11.28 20.72
CA SER A 236 26.20 -11.00 19.67
C SER A 236 26.48 -9.50 19.49
N ASN A 237 25.91 -8.62 20.30
CA ASN A 237 25.95 -7.16 20.12
C ASN A 237 25.55 -6.74 18.68
N SER A 238 24.71 -7.52 18.02
CA SER A 238 24.28 -7.25 16.65
C SER A 238 23.23 -6.14 16.61
N PRO A 239 23.30 -5.19 15.68
CA PRO A 239 22.25 -4.18 15.49
C PRO A 239 21.02 -4.70 14.70
N ILE A 240 21.00 -5.95 14.28
CA ILE A 240 19.89 -6.56 13.54
C ILE A 240 18.61 -6.56 14.38
N ARG A 241 17.51 -6.10 13.78
CA ARG A 241 16.16 -6.12 14.38
C ARG A 241 15.48 -7.45 14.12
N THR A 242 14.79 -7.98 15.13
CA THR A 242 14.18 -9.32 15.06
C THR A 242 12.67 -9.30 15.19
N ILE A 243 12.11 -8.19 15.62
CA ILE A 243 10.67 -8.02 15.83
C ILE A 243 10.14 -7.08 14.74
N GLY A 244 9.30 -7.59 13.86
CA GLY A 244 8.61 -6.83 12.83
C GLY A 244 7.22 -6.44 13.29
N ILE A 245 6.79 -5.24 12.92
CA ILE A 245 5.42 -4.79 13.11
C ILE A 245 5.01 -4.07 11.85
N SER A 246 4.09 -4.68 11.10
CA SER A 246 3.73 -4.24 9.75
C SER A 246 2.32 -3.67 9.68
N GLY A 247 2.19 -2.46 9.14
CA GLY A 247 0.94 -1.84 8.74
C GLY A 247 0.50 -2.16 7.30
N LEU A 248 1.34 -2.87 6.52
CA LEU A 248 1.13 -3.06 5.09
C LEU A 248 -0.18 -3.78 4.75
N ASN A 249 -0.56 -4.81 5.52
CA ASN A 249 -1.81 -5.53 5.26
C ASN A 249 -3.03 -4.63 5.47
N TYR A 250 -3.02 -3.75 6.47
CA TYR A 250 -4.09 -2.77 6.67
C TYR A 250 -4.14 -1.76 5.53
N SER A 251 -3.00 -1.17 5.18
CA SER A 251 -2.87 -0.22 4.09
C SER A 251 -3.32 -0.82 2.74
N ASN A 252 -2.85 -2.03 2.40
CA ASN A 252 -3.22 -2.74 1.18
C ASN A 252 -4.67 -3.27 1.18
N ALA A 253 -5.33 -3.29 2.34
CA ALA A 253 -6.76 -3.58 2.46
C ALA A 253 -7.64 -2.30 2.46
N GLY A 254 -7.05 -1.12 2.29
CA GLY A 254 -7.77 0.14 2.19
C GLY A 254 -8.16 0.78 3.53
N SER A 255 -7.44 0.48 4.63
CA SER A 255 -7.63 1.13 5.92
C SER A 255 -7.40 2.65 5.87
N SER A 256 -7.85 3.36 6.91
CA SER A 256 -7.41 4.72 7.18
C SER A 256 -6.04 4.74 7.86
N THR A 257 -5.35 5.88 7.78
CA THR A 257 -4.08 6.12 8.47
C THR A 257 -4.23 5.99 10.00
N VAL A 258 -5.36 6.42 10.57
CA VAL A 258 -5.68 6.28 11.99
C VAL A 258 -5.78 4.80 12.39
N GLN A 259 -6.43 3.98 11.58
CA GLN A 259 -6.54 2.54 11.82
C GLN A 259 -5.16 1.86 11.73
N GLU A 260 -4.38 2.15 10.69
CA GLU A 260 -3.02 1.61 10.53
C GLU A 260 -2.16 1.88 11.76
N LEU A 261 -2.11 3.14 12.23
CA LEU A 261 -1.33 3.52 13.41
C LEU A 261 -1.81 2.83 14.69
N ALA A 262 -3.12 2.80 14.94
CA ALA A 262 -3.69 2.20 16.14
C ALA A 262 -3.40 0.70 16.22
N PHE A 263 -3.59 -0.04 15.12
CA PHE A 263 -3.36 -1.48 15.05
C PHE A 263 -1.87 -1.83 15.16
N VAL A 264 -1.01 -1.05 14.52
CA VAL A 264 0.45 -1.21 14.59
C VAL A 264 0.93 -1.01 16.03
N PHE A 265 0.48 0.02 16.73
CA PHE A 265 0.93 0.28 18.10
C PHE A 265 0.28 -0.65 19.13
N ALA A 266 -0.95 -1.12 18.94
CA ALA A 266 -1.53 -2.16 19.76
C ALA A 266 -0.74 -3.49 19.62
N THR A 267 -0.35 -3.85 18.39
CA THR A 267 0.57 -4.98 18.14
C THR A 267 1.91 -4.78 18.85
N ALA A 268 2.46 -3.56 18.79
CA ALA A 268 3.75 -3.24 19.40
C ALA A 268 3.74 -3.42 20.91
N VAL A 269 2.67 -3.00 21.58
CA VAL A 269 2.53 -3.17 23.04
C VAL A 269 2.47 -4.65 23.40
N GLU A 270 1.65 -5.45 22.72
CA GLU A 270 1.59 -6.89 23.01
C GLU A 270 2.94 -7.61 22.78
N TYR A 271 3.65 -7.28 21.69
CA TYR A 271 4.97 -7.88 21.44
C TYR A 271 6.02 -7.44 22.49
N LEU A 272 5.94 -6.19 22.97
CA LEU A 272 6.74 -5.72 24.09
C LEU A 272 6.46 -6.56 25.34
N GLU A 273 5.20 -6.70 25.74
CA GLU A 273 4.80 -7.43 26.94
C GLU A 273 5.17 -8.91 26.86
N GLU A 274 4.99 -9.54 25.70
CA GLU A 274 5.40 -10.91 25.45
C GLU A 274 6.91 -11.11 25.62
N MET A 275 7.71 -10.16 25.18
CA MET A 275 9.17 -10.23 25.36
C MET A 275 9.60 -9.94 26.81
N LEU A 276 8.97 -8.97 27.48
CA LEU A 276 9.21 -8.68 28.89
C LEU A 276 8.84 -9.85 29.81
N SER A 277 7.70 -10.48 29.58
CA SER A 277 7.26 -11.67 30.34
C SER A 277 8.22 -12.85 30.22
N ARG A 278 9.01 -12.86 29.13
CA ARG A 278 10.07 -13.86 28.87
C ARG A 278 11.44 -13.44 29.40
N GLY A 279 11.51 -12.35 30.16
CA GLY A 279 12.71 -11.90 30.87
C GLY A 279 13.70 -11.10 30.02
N LEU A 280 13.30 -10.54 28.87
CA LEU A 280 14.13 -9.59 28.13
C LEU A 280 14.01 -8.19 28.72
N ALA A 281 15.10 -7.43 28.75
CA ALA A 281 15.11 -6.04 29.17
C ALA A 281 14.43 -5.15 28.12
N ILE A 282 13.58 -4.22 28.54
CA ILE A 282 12.79 -3.38 27.65
C ILE A 282 13.64 -2.58 26.67
N GLU A 283 14.75 -2.00 27.14
CA GLU A 283 15.66 -1.20 26.30
C GLU A 283 16.28 -2.03 25.16
N GLU A 284 16.53 -3.32 25.42
CA GLU A 284 17.05 -4.23 24.40
C GLU A 284 15.93 -4.66 23.41
N VAL A 285 14.71 -4.88 23.88
CA VAL A 285 13.57 -5.22 23.03
C VAL A 285 13.26 -4.07 22.08
N VAL A 286 13.15 -2.85 22.58
CA VAL A 286 12.84 -1.65 21.78
C VAL A 286 13.83 -1.46 20.63
N LYS A 287 15.11 -1.69 20.84
CA LYS A 287 16.15 -1.61 19.79
C LYS A 287 15.97 -2.68 18.70
N ARG A 288 15.21 -3.74 18.96
CA ARG A 288 14.98 -4.87 18.04
C ARG A 288 13.70 -4.76 17.24
N ILE A 289 12.90 -3.71 17.45
CA ILE A 289 11.65 -3.48 16.70
C ILE A 289 11.93 -2.72 15.42
N LYS A 290 11.29 -3.18 14.34
CA LYS A 290 11.16 -2.49 13.04
C LYS A 290 9.69 -2.27 12.74
N PHE A 291 9.31 -1.03 12.54
CA PHE A 291 7.98 -0.67 12.03
C PHE A 291 8.02 -0.57 10.51
N THR A 292 7.02 -1.16 9.85
CA THR A 292 6.82 -1.01 8.41
C THR A 292 5.45 -0.42 8.17
N PHE A 293 5.37 0.73 7.48
CA PHE A 293 4.11 1.40 7.14
C PHE A 293 3.90 1.44 5.65
N GLY A 294 2.64 1.22 5.21
CA GLY A 294 2.23 1.48 3.84
C GLY A 294 2.19 2.99 3.56
N ILE A 295 2.48 3.38 2.33
CA ILE A 295 2.41 4.78 1.91
C ILE A 295 1.33 4.88 0.84
N ASN A 296 0.31 5.68 1.12
CA ASN A 296 -0.84 5.88 0.25
C ASN A 296 -0.78 7.24 -0.49
N SER A 297 -1.78 7.50 -1.31
CA SER A 297 -1.79 8.66 -2.21
C SER A 297 -2.12 10.00 -1.54
N PHE A 298 -2.62 10.02 -0.29
CA PHE A 298 -3.00 11.28 0.37
C PHE A 298 -1.78 11.96 1.01
N TYR A 299 -1.03 12.68 0.22
CA TYR A 299 0.29 13.23 0.47
C TYR A 299 0.51 13.83 1.88
N PHE A 300 -0.33 14.77 2.32
CA PHE A 300 -0.16 15.42 3.62
C PHE A 300 -0.56 14.54 4.80
N ILE A 301 -1.52 13.65 4.62
CA ILE A 301 -1.89 12.65 5.64
C ILE A 301 -0.71 11.69 5.87
N GLU A 302 -0.04 11.27 4.80
CA GLU A 302 1.13 10.40 4.90
C GLU A 302 2.30 11.08 5.62
N ILE A 303 2.59 12.35 5.34
CA ILE A 303 3.60 13.13 6.10
C ILE A 303 3.22 13.17 7.59
N ALA A 304 1.97 13.53 7.89
CA ALA A 304 1.48 13.63 9.26
C ALA A 304 1.47 12.27 9.98
N LYS A 305 1.21 11.15 9.26
CA LYS A 305 1.30 9.78 9.78
C LYS A 305 2.66 9.49 10.41
N PHE A 306 3.74 9.72 9.68
CA PHE A 306 5.09 9.44 10.18
C PHE A 306 5.47 10.33 11.37
N ARG A 307 5.01 11.57 11.38
CA ARG A 307 5.17 12.49 12.51
C ARG A 307 4.37 12.02 13.72
N ALA A 308 3.10 11.65 13.55
CA ALA A 308 2.23 11.08 14.58
C ALA A 308 2.76 9.75 15.13
N ALA A 309 3.30 8.88 14.27
CA ALA A 309 3.90 7.61 14.69
C ALA A 309 5.02 7.80 15.72
N ARG A 310 5.88 8.81 15.53
CA ARG A 310 6.93 9.12 16.50
C ARG A 310 6.39 9.59 17.85
N ILE A 311 5.36 10.44 17.83
CA ILE A 311 4.69 10.92 19.06
C ILE A 311 4.06 9.74 19.82
N LEU A 312 3.30 8.91 19.13
CA LEU A 312 2.59 7.77 19.72
C LEU A 312 3.56 6.77 20.34
N TRP A 313 4.60 6.38 19.60
CA TRP A 313 5.60 5.45 20.09
C TRP A 313 6.35 5.98 21.30
N ASN A 314 6.78 7.24 21.27
CA ASN A 314 7.41 7.89 22.42
C ASN A 314 6.50 7.89 23.65
N ASN A 315 5.20 8.16 23.48
CA ASN A 315 4.25 8.18 24.60
C ASN A 315 4.05 6.79 25.21
N ILE A 316 3.97 5.75 24.38
CA ILE A 316 3.94 4.34 24.83
C ILE A 316 5.19 4.04 25.65
N LEU A 317 6.36 4.28 25.10
CA LEU A 317 7.63 3.95 25.78
C LEU A 317 7.86 4.79 27.04
N LYS A 318 7.34 6.00 27.09
CA LYS A 318 7.35 6.84 28.29
C LYS A 318 6.52 6.21 29.41
N ALA A 319 5.38 5.60 29.09
CA ALA A 319 4.57 4.88 30.07
C ALA A 319 5.30 3.64 30.64
N TYR A 320 6.17 3.02 29.86
CA TYR A 320 7.05 1.92 30.32
C TYR A 320 8.34 2.41 30.98
N ASN A 321 8.49 3.72 31.24
CA ASN A 321 9.69 4.33 31.83
C ASN A 321 11.00 4.07 31.05
N VAL A 322 10.93 3.86 29.74
CA VAL A 322 12.12 3.73 28.89
C VAL A 322 12.88 5.06 28.86
N PRO A 323 14.22 5.08 29.00
CA PRO A 323 15.02 6.30 28.85
C PRO A 323 14.81 6.98 27.49
N GLU A 324 14.83 8.32 27.46
CA GLU A 324 14.51 9.10 26.24
C GLU A 324 15.35 8.69 25.04
N GLU A 325 16.65 8.52 25.21
CA GLU A 325 17.58 8.13 24.15
C GLU A 325 17.23 6.77 23.48
N SER A 326 16.49 5.91 24.18
CA SER A 326 16.05 4.59 23.71
C SER A 326 14.63 4.59 23.11
N ARG A 327 13.86 5.70 23.20
CA ARG A 327 12.48 5.76 22.69
C ARG A 327 12.36 5.97 21.18
N LYS A 328 13.46 5.93 20.45
CA LYS A 328 13.51 6.18 19.02
C LYS A 328 12.81 5.07 18.26
N ILE A 329 11.94 5.44 17.32
CA ILE A 329 11.32 4.52 16.39
C ILE A 329 12.22 4.32 15.16
N TYR A 330 12.26 3.10 14.62
CA TYR A 330 12.83 2.82 13.30
C TYR A 330 11.69 2.55 12.31
N VAL A 331 11.57 3.37 11.28
CA VAL A 331 10.48 3.36 10.31
C VAL A 331 10.96 2.97 8.93
N HIS A 332 10.39 1.91 8.39
CA HIS A 332 10.53 1.53 6.99
C HIS A 332 9.23 1.86 6.25
N GLY A 333 9.27 2.81 5.33
CA GLY A 333 8.13 3.11 4.44
C GLY A 333 8.13 2.19 3.22
N LYS A 334 6.97 1.68 2.83
CA LYS A 334 6.79 0.96 1.56
C LYS A 334 5.57 1.51 0.83
N THR A 335 5.71 1.86 -0.46
CA THR A 335 4.58 2.32 -1.26
C THR A 335 3.49 1.25 -1.33
N SER A 336 2.22 1.66 -1.17
CA SER A 336 1.09 0.73 -1.08
C SER A 336 0.72 0.16 -2.45
N LEU A 337 0.33 -1.11 -2.50
CA LEU A 337 -0.25 -1.71 -3.69
C LEU A 337 -1.71 -1.29 -3.89
N TYR A 338 -2.38 -0.77 -2.86
CA TYR A 338 -3.78 -0.37 -2.90
C TYR A 338 -4.09 0.64 -4.02
N ASN A 339 -3.18 1.58 -4.26
CA ASN A 339 -3.35 2.65 -5.25
C ASN A 339 -2.88 2.28 -6.66
N GLN A 340 -2.26 1.11 -6.85
CA GLN A 340 -1.76 0.68 -8.15
C GLN A 340 -2.87 0.11 -9.03
N SER A 341 -2.67 0.17 -10.35
CA SER A 341 -3.61 -0.33 -11.35
C SER A 341 -2.88 -1.05 -12.48
N ILE A 342 -3.52 -2.09 -13.00
CA ILE A 342 -3.12 -2.74 -14.25
C ILE A 342 -3.63 -1.97 -15.47
N ILE A 343 -4.56 -1.03 -15.27
CA ILE A 343 -5.02 -0.09 -16.29
C ILE A 343 -4.07 1.10 -16.31
N ASP A 344 -3.57 1.45 -17.50
CA ASP A 344 -2.59 2.52 -17.69
C ASP A 344 -1.38 2.40 -16.71
N PRO A 345 -0.65 1.27 -16.76
CA PRO A 345 0.28 0.88 -15.69
C PRO A 345 1.45 1.85 -15.50
N TYR A 346 1.84 2.59 -16.54
CA TYR A 346 2.90 3.60 -16.43
C TYR A 346 2.54 4.76 -15.50
N VAL A 347 1.24 5.01 -15.27
CA VAL A 347 0.79 6.02 -14.28
C VAL A 347 1.15 5.59 -12.85
N ASN A 348 1.38 4.29 -12.59
CA ASN A 348 1.87 3.83 -11.30
C ASN A 348 3.23 4.45 -10.93
N MET A 349 4.11 4.76 -11.90
CA MET A 349 5.37 5.46 -11.65
C MET A 349 5.15 6.83 -11.01
N LEU A 350 4.12 7.56 -11.46
CA LEU A 350 3.76 8.87 -10.93
C LEU A 350 3.19 8.74 -9.52
N ARG A 351 2.34 7.72 -9.27
CA ARG A 351 1.77 7.44 -7.96
C ARG A 351 2.86 7.12 -6.95
N THR A 352 3.72 6.15 -7.25
CA THR A 352 4.82 5.74 -6.35
C THR A 352 5.84 6.87 -6.13
N THR A 353 6.01 7.80 -7.09
CA THR A 353 6.85 8.98 -6.90
C THR A 353 6.27 9.92 -5.84
N THR A 354 4.98 10.24 -5.90
CA THR A 354 4.33 11.11 -4.90
C THR A 354 4.24 10.45 -3.52
N GLU A 355 4.02 9.15 -3.48
CA GLU A 355 4.05 8.34 -2.25
C GLU A 355 5.45 8.35 -1.62
N ALA A 356 6.50 8.05 -2.41
CA ALA A 356 7.89 8.11 -1.95
C ALA A 356 8.27 9.51 -1.44
N PHE A 357 7.82 10.56 -2.13
CA PHE A 357 8.05 11.94 -1.73
C PHE A 357 7.44 12.23 -0.35
N SER A 358 6.19 11.86 -0.11
CA SER A 358 5.56 12.06 1.20
C SER A 358 6.28 11.33 2.35
N ALA A 359 6.76 10.12 2.09
CA ALA A 359 7.50 9.33 3.06
C ALA A 359 8.85 9.97 3.45
N VAL A 360 9.58 10.47 2.44
CA VAL A 360 10.87 11.15 2.66
C VAL A 360 10.68 12.43 3.48
N ILE A 361 9.69 13.26 3.11
CA ILE A 361 9.33 14.46 3.90
C ILE A 361 8.88 14.07 5.31
N GLY A 362 8.15 12.96 5.44
CA GLY A 362 7.72 12.41 6.74
C GLY A 362 8.87 11.84 7.59
N GLY A 363 10.07 11.66 7.04
CA GLY A 363 11.27 11.29 7.80
C GLY A 363 11.42 9.79 8.08
N VAL A 364 11.22 8.93 7.07
CA VAL A 364 11.45 7.47 7.18
C VAL A 364 12.95 7.14 7.26
N ASP A 365 13.32 6.02 7.91
CA ASP A 365 14.70 5.54 7.99
C ASP A 365 15.11 4.71 6.78
N ALA A 366 14.17 3.98 6.19
CA ALA A 366 14.33 3.21 4.95
C ALA A 366 13.07 3.35 4.09
N LEU A 367 13.22 3.26 2.79
CA LEU A 367 12.12 3.38 1.83
C LEU A 367 12.22 2.27 0.78
N THR A 368 11.10 1.58 0.55
CA THR A 368 10.90 0.67 -0.59
C THR A 368 9.85 1.26 -1.52
N THR A 369 10.24 1.53 -2.76
CA THR A 369 9.33 1.96 -3.83
C THR A 369 9.01 0.77 -4.71
N ASN A 370 7.73 0.45 -4.87
CA ASN A 370 7.31 -0.65 -5.74
C ASN A 370 7.59 -0.32 -7.21
N PRO A 371 8.08 -1.25 -8.01
CA PRO A 371 8.06 -1.15 -9.46
C PRO A 371 6.63 -0.98 -9.99
N PHE A 372 6.46 -0.30 -11.11
CA PHE A 372 5.14 0.01 -11.67
C PHE A 372 4.37 -1.22 -12.15
N ASP A 373 5.08 -2.32 -12.40
CA ASP A 373 4.59 -3.61 -12.89
C ASP A 373 4.42 -4.68 -11.80
N GLU A 374 4.73 -4.37 -10.54
CA GLU A 374 4.72 -5.29 -9.40
C GLU A 374 3.42 -6.11 -9.28
N ILE A 375 2.29 -5.55 -9.70
CA ILE A 375 0.96 -6.18 -9.53
C ILE A 375 0.55 -7.09 -10.69
N PHE A 376 1.29 -7.12 -11.80
CA PHE A 376 0.89 -7.88 -13.00
C PHE A 376 2.02 -8.59 -13.72
N ASP A 377 3.28 -8.30 -13.39
CA ASP A 377 4.45 -8.93 -14.00
C ASP A 377 5.52 -9.21 -12.93
N ILE A 378 6.56 -9.91 -13.32
CA ILE A 378 7.79 -10.04 -12.53
C ILE A 378 8.64 -8.80 -12.87
N PRO A 379 8.93 -7.92 -11.88
CA PRO A 379 9.72 -6.73 -12.13
C PRO A 379 11.05 -7.04 -12.81
N ASP A 380 11.27 -6.40 -13.95
CA ASP A 380 12.48 -6.53 -14.74
C ASP A 380 13.54 -5.46 -14.42
N ASP A 381 14.65 -5.45 -15.13
CA ASP A 381 15.73 -4.46 -14.93
C ASP A 381 15.26 -3.03 -15.28
N PHE A 382 14.26 -2.86 -16.15
CA PHE A 382 13.71 -1.54 -16.49
C PHE A 382 12.82 -0.99 -15.37
N SER A 383 11.84 -1.76 -14.92
CA SER A 383 10.90 -1.32 -13.89
C SER A 383 11.61 -1.13 -12.54
N ARG A 384 12.56 -2.01 -12.18
CA ARG A 384 13.42 -1.86 -11.00
C ARG A 384 14.26 -0.59 -11.05
N ARG A 385 14.87 -0.30 -12.20
CA ARG A 385 15.65 0.93 -12.41
C ARG A 385 14.79 2.18 -12.16
N ILE A 386 13.55 2.20 -12.66
CA ILE A 386 12.64 3.33 -12.45
C ILE A 386 12.33 3.49 -10.96
N ALA A 387 11.95 2.42 -10.28
CA ALA A 387 11.62 2.45 -8.85
C ALA A 387 12.81 2.92 -7.98
N ARG A 388 14.03 2.43 -8.24
CA ARG A 388 15.25 2.90 -7.58
C ARG A 388 15.53 4.37 -7.89
N ASN A 389 15.50 4.75 -9.18
CA ASN A 389 15.84 6.09 -9.60
C ASN A 389 14.84 7.13 -9.06
N THR A 390 13.58 6.77 -8.83
CA THR A 390 12.63 7.64 -8.12
C THR A 390 13.21 8.14 -6.80
N GLN A 391 13.76 7.25 -5.97
CA GLN A 391 14.34 7.63 -4.69
C GLN A 391 15.66 8.42 -4.85
N ILE A 392 16.48 8.07 -5.84
CA ILE A 392 17.72 8.79 -6.14
C ILE A 392 17.43 10.22 -6.61
N ILE A 393 16.42 10.43 -7.45
CA ILE A 393 15.97 11.76 -7.88
C ILE A 393 15.51 12.60 -6.69
N LEU A 394 14.70 12.03 -5.78
CA LEU A 394 14.26 12.72 -4.58
C LEU A 394 15.43 13.17 -3.70
N LYS A 395 16.51 12.39 -3.66
CA LYS A 395 17.71 12.70 -2.90
C LYS A 395 18.64 13.66 -3.65
N GLU A 396 19.10 13.28 -4.85
CA GLU A 396 20.22 13.94 -5.53
C GLU A 396 19.80 15.17 -6.37
N GLU A 397 18.57 15.17 -6.93
CA GLU A 397 18.08 16.27 -7.76
C GLU A 397 17.11 17.17 -7.00
N SER A 398 16.22 16.60 -6.19
CA SER A 398 15.23 17.35 -5.41
C SER A 398 15.76 17.78 -4.03
N HIS A 399 16.93 17.29 -3.62
CA HIS A 399 17.62 17.67 -2.38
C HIS A 399 16.77 17.58 -1.11
N LEU A 400 15.90 16.54 -1.02
CA LEU A 400 14.97 16.39 0.10
C LEU A 400 15.64 15.96 1.41
N ASP A 401 16.92 15.65 1.37
CA ASP A 401 17.73 15.30 2.55
C ASP A 401 18.45 16.50 3.20
N GLN A 402 18.28 17.72 2.67
CA GLN A 402 19.02 18.90 3.13
C GLN A 402 18.32 19.70 4.23
N VAL A 403 17.02 19.50 4.45
CA VAL A 403 16.28 20.19 5.52
C VAL A 403 15.57 19.16 6.37
N ILE A 404 15.76 19.28 7.71
CA ILE A 404 15.12 18.37 8.65
C ILE A 404 13.67 18.79 8.84
N ASP A 405 12.73 17.84 8.65
CA ASP A 405 11.29 18.06 8.81
C ASP A 405 10.79 19.33 8.10
N PRO A 406 10.95 19.42 6.76
CA PRO A 406 10.62 20.63 6.01
C PRO A 406 9.14 20.98 6.05
N ALA A 407 8.26 20.05 6.45
CA ALA A 407 6.83 20.27 6.63
C ALA A 407 6.50 20.94 7.99
N ALA A 408 7.44 21.01 8.91
CA ALA A 408 7.24 21.66 10.20
C ALA A 408 6.97 23.16 10.06
N GLY A 409 6.13 23.68 10.94
CA GLY A 409 5.67 25.08 10.92
C GLY A 409 4.53 25.34 9.94
N SER A 410 4.13 24.38 9.12
CA SER A 410 2.89 24.44 8.36
C SER A 410 1.71 24.31 9.30
N PHE A 411 0.84 25.32 9.37
CA PHE A 411 -0.36 25.29 10.20
C PHE A 411 -1.20 24.03 9.94
N TYR A 412 -1.33 23.67 8.68
CA TYR A 412 -2.07 22.47 8.25
C TYR A 412 -1.41 21.17 8.73
N VAL A 413 -0.12 20.99 8.46
CA VAL A 413 0.58 19.73 8.77
C VAL A 413 0.71 19.53 10.28
N GLU A 414 0.97 20.58 11.04
CA GLU A 414 1.05 20.49 12.50
C GLU A 414 -0.29 20.09 13.11
N THR A 415 -1.39 20.75 12.69
CA THR A 415 -2.76 20.44 13.13
C THR A 415 -3.14 19.02 12.74
N LEU A 416 -2.86 18.62 11.49
CA LEU A 416 -3.18 17.28 10.99
C LEU A 416 -2.39 16.20 11.75
N THR A 417 -1.11 16.46 12.07
CA THR A 417 -0.28 15.56 12.88
C THR A 417 -0.90 15.32 14.26
N ALA A 418 -1.34 16.39 14.92
CA ALA A 418 -1.98 16.30 16.24
C ALA A 418 -3.31 15.53 16.18
N GLN A 419 -4.17 15.84 15.20
CA GLN A 419 -5.47 15.19 15.03
C GLN A 419 -5.34 13.69 14.70
N ILE A 420 -4.38 13.31 13.84
CA ILE A 420 -4.11 11.91 13.54
C ILE A 420 -3.59 11.18 14.77
N ALA A 421 -2.65 11.77 15.51
CA ALA A 421 -2.12 11.17 16.73
C ALA A 421 -3.22 10.97 17.79
N GLU A 422 -4.07 11.97 18.01
CA GLU A 422 -5.18 11.88 18.95
C GLU A 422 -6.21 10.81 18.55
N SER A 423 -6.60 10.78 17.27
CA SER A 423 -7.57 9.82 16.77
C SER A 423 -7.05 8.38 16.83
N ALA A 424 -5.78 8.18 16.47
CA ALA A 424 -5.12 6.88 16.56
C ALA A 424 -4.95 6.42 18.03
N TRP A 425 -4.65 7.36 18.94
CA TRP A 425 -4.56 7.08 20.36
C TRP A 425 -5.89 6.63 20.94
N LYS A 426 -6.99 7.28 20.58
CA LYS A 426 -8.35 6.89 21.02
C LYS A 426 -8.70 5.46 20.56
N LEU A 427 -8.42 5.13 19.30
CA LEU A 427 -8.69 3.79 18.79
C LEU A 427 -7.75 2.75 19.44
N PHE A 428 -6.49 3.10 19.68
CA PHE A 428 -5.55 2.26 20.44
C PHE A 428 -6.08 1.93 21.85
N GLN A 429 -6.56 2.94 22.58
CA GLN A 429 -7.14 2.73 23.92
C GLN A 429 -8.38 1.80 23.88
N GLN A 430 -9.25 1.95 22.88
CA GLN A 430 -10.41 1.07 22.70
C GLN A 430 -9.99 -0.40 22.46
N LEU A 431 -8.90 -0.62 21.72
CA LEU A 431 -8.35 -1.95 21.51
C LEU A 431 -7.82 -2.54 22.81
N ASP A 432 -7.06 -1.76 23.57
CA ASP A 432 -6.49 -2.17 24.86
C ASP A 432 -7.59 -2.54 25.86
N GLU A 433 -8.60 -1.68 26.05
CA GLU A 433 -9.77 -1.92 26.90
C GLU A 433 -10.58 -3.16 26.46
N SER A 434 -10.54 -3.52 25.17
CA SER A 434 -11.26 -4.67 24.62
C SER A 434 -10.49 -6.01 24.74
N GLY A 435 -9.30 -5.99 25.34
CA GLY A 435 -8.47 -7.17 25.58
C GLY A 435 -7.29 -7.31 24.61
N GLY A 436 -6.89 -6.21 23.96
CA GLY A 436 -5.68 -6.10 23.13
C GLY A 436 -5.86 -6.51 21.68
N MET A 437 -4.72 -6.47 20.97
CA MET A 437 -4.71 -6.65 19.51
C MET A 437 -5.04 -8.09 19.09
N TYR A 438 -4.50 -9.10 19.76
CA TYR A 438 -4.82 -10.48 19.43
C TYR A 438 -6.32 -10.75 19.57
N LYS A 439 -6.93 -10.29 20.66
CA LYS A 439 -8.38 -10.45 20.87
C LYS A 439 -9.21 -9.75 19.78
N ALA A 440 -8.79 -8.58 19.36
CA ALA A 440 -9.43 -7.85 18.25
C ALA A 440 -9.30 -8.58 16.90
N ILE A 441 -8.16 -9.24 16.64
CA ILE A 441 -7.97 -10.09 15.45
C ILE A 441 -8.83 -11.34 15.54
N GLU A 442 -8.83 -12.03 16.69
CA GLU A 442 -9.58 -13.27 16.93
C GLU A 442 -11.08 -13.07 16.73
N THR A 443 -11.63 -11.97 17.25
CA THR A 443 -13.06 -11.63 17.12
C THR A 443 -13.45 -11.09 15.75
N GLY A 444 -12.48 -10.76 14.90
CA GLY A 444 -12.70 -10.15 13.58
C GLY A 444 -12.92 -8.63 13.62
N PHE A 445 -12.79 -7.99 14.77
CA PHE A 445 -12.97 -6.53 14.92
C PHE A 445 -12.06 -5.73 13.97
N VAL A 446 -10.76 -6.09 13.91
CA VAL A 446 -9.79 -5.43 13.03
C VAL A 446 -10.19 -5.53 11.56
N GLN A 447 -10.56 -6.74 11.13
CA GLN A 447 -10.97 -7.02 9.76
C GLN A 447 -12.23 -6.24 9.38
N ASP A 448 -13.19 -6.17 10.27
CA ASP A 448 -14.46 -5.47 10.05
C ASP A 448 -14.28 -3.95 10.04
N GLU A 449 -13.44 -3.39 10.93
CA GLU A 449 -13.13 -1.95 10.93
C GLU A 449 -12.40 -1.52 9.65
N VAL A 450 -11.41 -2.28 9.19
CA VAL A 450 -10.75 -2.02 7.91
C VAL A 450 -11.74 -2.13 6.75
N ASN A 451 -12.59 -3.16 6.74
CA ASN A 451 -13.57 -3.35 5.68
C ASN A 451 -14.60 -2.22 5.60
N LYS A 452 -15.00 -1.60 6.72
CA LYS A 452 -15.90 -0.43 6.70
C LYS A 452 -15.31 0.73 5.89
N VAL A 453 -14.02 1.04 6.10
CA VAL A 453 -13.34 2.11 5.37
C VAL A 453 -13.15 1.71 3.91
N ALA A 454 -12.72 0.48 3.64
CA ALA A 454 -12.54 -0.05 2.31
C ALA A 454 -13.83 0.03 1.46
N GLU A 455 -14.98 -0.35 2.01
CA GLU A 455 -16.27 -0.27 1.34
C GLU A 455 -16.73 1.19 1.11
N ALA A 456 -16.41 2.11 2.03
CA ALA A 456 -16.66 3.54 1.83
C ALA A 456 -15.82 4.09 0.66
N ARG A 457 -14.53 3.77 0.62
CA ARG A 457 -13.63 4.12 -0.49
C ARG A 457 -14.12 3.54 -1.82
N LYS A 458 -14.51 2.26 -1.83
CA LYS A 458 -15.06 1.57 -2.99
C LYS A 458 -16.28 2.28 -3.57
N LYS A 459 -17.23 2.70 -2.71
CA LYS A 459 -18.42 3.47 -3.11
C LYS A 459 -18.03 4.84 -3.70
N ASP A 460 -17.04 5.52 -3.10
CA ASP A 460 -16.59 6.82 -3.60
C ASP A 460 -15.87 6.70 -4.95
N TYR A 461 -15.08 5.65 -5.19
CA TYR A 461 -14.52 5.35 -6.53
C TYR A 461 -15.59 4.98 -7.54
N ALA A 462 -16.57 4.14 -7.18
CA ALA A 462 -17.67 3.75 -8.06
C ALA A 462 -18.51 4.96 -8.54
N LYS A 463 -18.64 5.98 -7.68
CA LYS A 463 -19.37 7.23 -7.99
C LYS A 463 -18.48 8.37 -8.50
N ARG A 464 -17.19 8.12 -8.70
CA ARG A 464 -16.21 9.14 -9.09
C ARG A 464 -16.09 10.33 -8.11
N LYS A 465 -16.50 10.15 -6.87
CA LYS A 465 -16.24 11.12 -5.81
C LYS A 465 -14.75 11.13 -5.45
N SER A 466 -14.12 9.94 -5.43
CA SER A 466 -12.68 9.78 -5.43
C SER A 466 -12.19 9.42 -6.83
N VAL A 467 -11.10 10.05 -7.27
CA VAL A 467 -10.55 9.88 -8.62
C VAL A 467 -9.29 9.01 -8.56
N LEU A 468 -9.24 8.01 -9.43
CA LEU A 468 -8.05 7.25 -9.77
C LEU A 468 -7.77 7.47 -11.26
N VAL A 469 -6.76 8.30 -11.56
CA VAL A 469 -6.44 8.76 -12.92
C VAL A 469 -6.13 7.57 -13.83
N GLY A 470 -6.69 7.61 -15.07
CA GLY A 470 -6.57 6.52 -16.03
C GLY A 470 -7.54 5.37 -15.78
N VAL A 471 -8.10 5.24 -14.56
CA VAL A 471 -8.95 4.13 -14.14
C VAL A 471 -10.44 4.50 -14.19
N ASN A 472 -10.92 5.31 -13.22
CA ASN A 472 -12.32 5.73 -13.16
C ASN A 472 -12.57 7.14 -13.74
N MET A 473 -11.51 7.88 -14.05
CA MET A 473 -11.53 9.14 -14.81
C MET A 473 -10.29 9.26 -15.70
N TYR A 474 -10.39 10.06 -16.74
CA TYR A 474 -9.28 10.34 -17.67
C TYR A 474 -8.73 9.06 -18.34
N ALA A 475 -9.62 8.14 -18.71
CA ALA A 475 -9.24 6.88 -19.33
C ALA A 475 -8.53 7.09 -20.68
N ASN A 476 -7.56 6.24 -20.98
CA ASN A 476 -6.93 6.15 -22.28
C ASN A 476 -7.73 5.19 -23.19
N PRO A 477 -8.51 5.68 -24.18
CA PRO A 477 -9.34 4.80 -25.02
C PRO A 477 -8.53 3.88 -25.95
N LYS A 478 -7.24 4.17 -26.13
CA LYS A 478 -6.33 3.37 -26.99
C LYS A 478 -5.55 2.32 -26.20
N GLU A 479 -5.76 2.25 -24.90
CA GLU A 479 -5.05 1.32 -24.04
C GLU A 479 -5.48 -0.12 -24.34
N GLU A 480 -4.49 -1.01 -24.34
CA GLU A 480 -4.70 -2.46 -24.27
C GLU A 480 -4.40 -2.95 -22.86
N LEU A 481 -5.24 -3.84 -22.34
CA LEU A 481 -5.01 -4.42 -21.02
C LEU A 481 -3.75 -5.27 -21.04
N VAL A 482 -2.92 -5.11 -20.01
CA VAL A 482 -1.70 -5.90 -19.85
C VAL A 482 -2.05 -7.35 -19.56
N GLU A 483 -1.26 -8.26 -20.10
CA GLU A 483 -1.35 -9.68 -19.80
C GLU A 483 -0.69 -9.95 -18.43
N MET A 484 -1.43 -10.63 -17.55
CA MET A 484 -0.90 -11.04 -16.25
C MET A 484 0.11 -12.16 -16.43
N LYS A 485 1.37 -11.91 -16.09
CA LYS A 485 2.42 -12.93 -16.14
C LYS A 485 2.69 -13.48 -14.75
N SER A 486 2.94 -14.76 -14.68
CA SER A 486 3.35 -15.44 -13.46
C SER A 486 4.52 -16.39 -13.75
N PRO A 487 5.42 -16.60 -12.78
CA PRO A 487 6.47 -17.60 -12.93
C PRO A 487 5.90 -19.00 -13.16
N ASP A 488 6.67 -19.86 -13.82
CA ASP A 488 6.38 -21.30 -13.87
C ASP A 488 6.69 -21.96 -12.52
N TYR A 489 5.74 -21.84 -11.60
CA TYR A 489 5.88 -22.37 -10.24
C TYR A 489 6.04 -23.89 -10.22
N GLU A 490 5.59 -24.63 -11.24
CA GLU A 490 5.77 -26.07 -11.32
C GLU A 490 7.22 -26.43 -11.60
N THR A 491 7.85 -25.76 -12.54
CA THR A 491 9.30 -25.92 -12.82
C THR A 491 10.15 -25.49 -11.63
N ILE A 492 9.81 -24.37 -10.98
CA ILE A 492 10.47 -23.90 -9.77
C ILE A 492 10.38 -24.97 -8.66
N TYR A 493 9.18 -25.48 -8.40
CA TYR A 493 8.95 -26.53 -7.42
C TYR A 493 9.84 -27.76 -7.69
N LYS A 494 9.81 -28.31 -8.91
CA LYS A 494 10.63 -29.47 -9.30
C LYS A 494 12.14 -29.22 -9.08
N THR A 495 12.61 -28.05 -9.50
CA THR A 495 14.01 -27.63 -9.33
C THR A 495 14.41 -27.55 -7.85
N ARG A 496 13.54 -27.02 -7.00
CA ARG A 496 13.81 -26.88 -5.58
C ARG A 496 13.75 -28.22 -4.84
N VAL A 497 12.81 -29.10 -5.22
CA VAL A 497 12.70 -30.47 -4.67
C VAL A 497 13.93 -31.29 -5.03
N GLU A 498 14.34 -31.28 -6.29
CA GLU A 498 15.55 -31.99 -6.71
C GLU A 498 16.80 -31.49 -5.98
N TYR A 499 16.87 -30.15 -5.78
CA TYR A 499 17.99 -29.58 -5.05
C TYR A 499 18.03 -30.06 -3.59
N ILE A 500 16.92 -30.01 -2.86
CA ILE A 500 16.90 -30.36 -1.44
C ILE A 500 17.16 -31.86 -1.23
N GLN A 501 16.64 -32.71 -2.10
CA GLN A 501 16.93 -34.14 -2.08
C GLN A 501 18.42 -34.43 -2.25
N LYS A 502 19.07 -33.79 -3.24
CA LYS A 502 20.51 -33.92 -3.46
C LYS A 502 21.33 -33.32 -2.28
N TYR A 503 20.85 -32.22 -1.70
CA TYR A 503 21.52 -31.56 -0.59
C TYR A 503 21.60 -32.50 0.63
N ARG A 504 20.50 -33.16 1.00
CA ARG A 504 20.44 -34.10 2.14
C ARG A 504 21.33 -35.35 1.94
N ILE A 505 21.41 -35.88 0.75
CA ILE A 505 22.23 -37.10 0.43
C ILE A 505 23.74 -36.78 0.45
N SER A 506 24.15 -35.52 0.43
CA SER A 506 25.57 -35.15 0.29
C SER A 506 26.40 -35.22 1.56
N GLY A 507 25.80 -35.56 2.74
CA GLY A 507 26.44 -35.62 4.05
C GLY A 507 26.62 -37.05 4.62
N ASP A 508 27.16 -37.11 5.83
CA ASP A 508 27.23 -38.34 6.63
C ASP A 508 25.91 -38.56 7.35
N ASP A 509 25.06 -39.47 6.87
CA ASP A 509 23.72 -39.74 7.39
C ASP A 509 23.65 -40.00 8.89
N HIS A 510 24.64 -40.75 9.44
CA HIS A 510 24.66 -41.05 10.87
C HIS A 510 24.99 -39.84 11.72
N LYS A 511 25.97 -39.06 11.29
CA LYS A 511 26.34 -37.79 11.98
C LYS A 511 25.20 -36.80 11.93
N HIS A 512 24.60 -36.64 10.77
CA HIS A 512 23.48 -35.73 10.52
C HIS A 512 22.26 -36.06 11.45
N LYS A 513 21.87 -37.34 11.47
CA LYS A 513 20.77 -37.80 12.31
C LYS A 513 21.07 -37.56 13.81
N ASN A 514 22.26 -37.87 14.27
CA ASN A 514 22.66 -37.66 15.66
C ASN A 514 22.61 -36.16 16.07
N ILE A 515 22.98 -35.25 15.16
CA ILE A 515 22.93 -33.80 15.41
C ILE A 515 21.47 -33.34 15.53
N LEU A 516 20.57 -33.79 14.66
CA LEU A 516 19.14 -33.44 14.71
C LEU A 516 18.46 -34.02 15.96
N GLU A 517 18.76 -35.25 16.36
CA GLU A 517 18.28 -35.86 17.62
C GLU A 517 18.77 -35.10 18.85
N LYS A 518 20.05 -34.71 18.88
CA LYS A 518 20.61 -33.84 19.94
C LYS A 518 19.91 -32.48 19.98
N LEU A 519 19.67 -31.86 18.81
CA LEU A 519 18.96 -30.58 18.72
C LEU A 519 17.55 -30.68 19.27
N GLN A 520 16.81 -31.75 18.97
CA GLN A 520 15.46 -31.99 19.49
C GLN A 520 15.47 -32.13 21.02
N LEU A 521 16.38 -32.89 21.59
CA LEU A 521 16.51 -33.04 23.04
C LEU A 521 16.79 -31.71 23.76
N ILE A 522 17.63 -30.86 23.16
CA ILE A 522 17.90 -29.52 23.68
C ILE A 522 16.70 -28.59 23.52
N ALA A 523 15.97 -28.68 22.41
CA ALA A 523 14.75 -27.90 22.19
C ALA A 523 13.69 -28.17 23.24
N ASP A 524 13.50 -29.43 23.66
CA ASP A 524 12.57 -29.82 24.70
C ASP A 524 12.91 -29.23 26.08
N SER A 525 14.21 -28.95 26.34
CA SER A 525 14.67 -28.31 27.57
C SER A 525 14.44 -26.79 27.60
N LYS A 526 14.06 -26.17 26.48
CA LYS A 526 13.90 -24.71 26.31
C LYS A 526 15.12 -23.88 26.71
N SER A 527 16.31 -24.50 26.70
CA SER A 527 17.58 -23.84 26.99
C SER A 527 18.03 -22.97 25.79
N TYR A 528 18.80 -21.91 26.09
CA TYR A 528 19.47 -21.12 25.03
C TYR A 528 20.50 -21.95 24.25
N ASP A 529 20.96 -23.08 24.76
CA ASP A 529 21.87 -24.00 24.07
C ASP A 529 21.29 -24.49 22.73
N LEU A 530 19.95 -24.40 22.58
CA LEU A 530 19.25 -24.59 21.32
C LEU A 530 19.85 -23.77 20.17
N VAL A 531 20.21 -22.51 20.43
CA VAL A 531 20.73 -21.61 19.43
C VAL A 531 22.04 -22.12 18.85
N GLU A 532 22.97 -22.50 19.72
CA GLU A 532 24.26 -23.04 19.29
C GLU A 532 24.13 -24.41 18.60
N ALA A 533 23.32 -25.30 19.14
CA ALA A 533 23.07 -26.61 18.56
C ALA A 533 22.45 -26.52 17.16
N ALA A 534 21.54 -25.57 16.94
CA ALA A 534 20.93 -25.37 15.64
C ALA A 534 21.92 -24.74 14.61
N ILE A 535 22.75 -23.81 15.05
CA ILE A 535 23.83 -23.25 14.21
C ILE A 535 24.80 -24.37 13.78
N GLU A 536 25.20 -25.26 14.70
CA GLU A 536 26.03 -26.42 14.40
C GLU A 536 25.34 -27.33 13.40
N ALA A 537 24.03 -27.61 13.57
CA ALA A 537 23.27 -28.45 12.64
C ALA A 537 23.27 -27.86 11.20
N TYR A 538 23.10 -26.54 11.05
CA TYR A 538 23.19 -25.90 9.73
C TYR A 538 24.60 -26.01 9.12
N ILE A 539 25.66 -25.83 9.92
CA ILE A 539 27.05 -25.95 9.46
C ILE A 539 27.32 -27.39 8.99
N ASP A 540 26.73 -28.38 9.66
CA ASP A 540 26.83 -29.80 9.27
C ASP A 540 25.95 -30.16 8.05
N GLY A 541 25.16 -29.20 7.53
CA GLY A 541 24.37 -29.37 6.30
C GLY A 541 22.88 -29.60 6.52
N ALA A 542 22.35 -29.36 7.70
CA ALA A 542 20.90 -29.45 7.92
C ALA A 542 20.12 -28.43 7.08
N ALA A 543 18.94 -28.86 6.62
CA ALA A 543 18.01 -27.98 5.92
C ALA A 543 17.12 -27.20 6.89
N ILE A 544 16.52 -26.10 6.41
CA ILE A 544 15.69 -25.24 7.26
C ILE A 544 14.49 -26.00 7.83
N GLY A 545 13.87 -26.89 7.05
CA GLY A 545 12.74 -27.72 7.49
C GLY A 545 13.14 -28.76 8.54
N GLU A 546 14.34 -29.32 8.46
CA GLU A 546 14.86 -30.27 9.43
C GLU A 546 15.11 -29.60 10.78
N VAL A 547 15.78 -28.44 10.77
CA VAL A 547 16.01 -27.66 11.99
C VAL A 547 14.71 -27.16 12.59
N ALA A 548 13.81 -26.61 11.78
CA ALA A 548 12.51 -26.12 12.25
C ALA A 548 11.68 -27.26 12.87
N SER A 549 11.68 -28.44 12.28
CA SER A 549 10.97 -29.62 12.80
C SER A 549 11.56 -30.08 14.13
N SER A 550 12.88 -30.08 14.27
CA SER A 550 13.57 -30.46 15.53
C SER A 550 13.28 -29.45 16.67
N ILE A 551 13.21 -28.16 16.34
CA ILE A 551 12.88 -27.10 17.29
C ILE A 551 11.41 -27.14 17.74
N ARG A 552 10.49 -27.58 16.84
CA ARG A 552 9.05 -27.54 17.01
C ARG A 552 8.44 -28.91 17.29
N SER A 553 9.14 -29.75 18.04
CA SER A 553 8.73 -31.14 18.34
C SER A 553 7.45 -31.26 19.15
N ALA A 554 7.05 -30.22 19.90
CA ALA A 554 5.89 -30.23 20.80
C ALA A 554 4.51 -30.30 20.09
N GLY A 555 4.46 -30.38 18.76
CA GLY A 555 3.24 -30.54 17.99
C GLY A 555 2.63 -29.25 17.46
N LYS A 556 1.71 -29.42 16.51
CA LYS A 556 1.00 -28.31 15.86
C LYS A 556 -0.24 -27.93 16.68
N GLU A 557 -0.37 -26.66 16.98
CA GLU A 557 -1.59 -26.07 17.55
C GLU A 557 -2.04 -24.95 16.60
N GLU A 558 -2.93 -25.29 15.68
CA GLU A 558 -3.34 -24.37 14.63
C GLU A 558 -4.33 -23.33 15.16
N LEU A 559 -3.97 -22.06 15.04
CA LEU A 559 -4.87 -20.93 15.26
C LEU A 559 -5.48 -20.50 13.94
N LYS A 560 -6.78 -20.19 13.91
CA LYS A 560 -7.49 -19.74 12.71
C LYS A 560 -8.28 -18.47 12.97
N VAL A 561 -8.20 -17.54 12.03
CA VAL A 561 -9.00 -16.32 12.01
C VAL A 561 -9.49 -16.03 10.59
N LYS A 562 -10.46 -15.13 10.46
CA LYS A 562 -10.83 -14.60 9.14
C LYS A 562 -9.67 -13.73 8.63
N PRO A 563 -9.07 -14.02 7.46
CA PRO A 563 -8.01 -13.18 6.92
C PRO A 563 -8.53 -11.79 6.53
N ILE A 564 -7.65 -10.79 6.53
CA ILE A 564 -7.94 -9.47 5.99
C ILE A 564 -8.01 -9.55 4.46
N LYS A 565 -8.98 -8.86 3.86
CA LYS A 565 -9.13 -8.87 2.41
C LYS A 565 -8.25 -7.79 1.77
N ILE A 566 -7.11 -8.19 1.23
CA ILE A 566 -6.26 -7.30 0.43
C ILE A 566 -6.88 -7.11 -0.95
N HIS A 567 -6.95 -5.86 -1.42
CA HIS A 567 -7.48 -5.50 -2.73
C HIS A 567 -6.97 -4.12 -3.17
N ARG A 568 -7.13 -3.80 -4.44
CA ARG A 568 -6.75 -2.50 -5.00
C ARG A 568 -7.97 -1.63 -5.27
N ALA A 569 -7.76 -0.32 -5.19
CA ALA A 569 -8.80 0.67 -5.51
C ALA A 569 -9.29 0.59 -6.97
N SER A 570 -8.44 0.06 -7.85
CA SER A 570 -8.68 -0.08 -9.30
C SER A 570 -9.55 -1.28 -9.69
N GLU A 571 -9.64 -2.32 -8.83
CA GLU A 571 -10.22 -3.63 -9.19
C GLU A 571 -11.62 -3.55 -9.79
N LEU A 572 -12.49 -2.67 -9.29
CA LEU A 572 -13.83 -2.47 -9.85
C LEU A 572 -13.83 -2.16 -11.35
N PHE A 573 -12.93 -1.27 -11.77
CA PHE A 573 -12.86 -0.84 -13.16
C PHE A 573 -11.99 -1.77 -14.00
N GLU A 574 -11.06 -2.49 -13.37
CA GLU A 574 -10.32 -3.58 -14.00
C GLU A 574 -11.27 -4.71 -14.42
N GLU A 575 -12.13 -5.18 -13.50
CA GLU A 575 -13.17 -6.18 -13.78
C GLU A 575 -14.07 -5.75 -14.94
N LEU A 576 -14.50 -4.49 -14.94
CA LEU A 576 -15.33 -3.92 -16.00
C LEU A 576 -14.62 -3.88 -17.36
N ARG A 577 -13.33 -3.48 -17.37
CA ARG A 577 -12.50 -3.48 -18.58
C ARG A 577 -12.23 -4.88 -19.11
N PHE A 578 -11.98 -5.86 -18.23
CA PHE A 578 -11.88 -7.26 -18.63
C PHE A 578 -13.17 -7.77 -19.25
N ALA A 579 -14.33 -7.48 -18.66
CA ALA A 579 -15.61 -7.87 -19.22
C ALA A 579 -15.85 -7.24 -20.61
N SER A 580 -15.46 -5.97 -20.79
CA SER A 580 -15.50 -5.30 -22.11
C SER A 580 -14.54 -5.94 -23.12
N GLN A 581 -13.39 -6.41 -22.68
CA GLN A 581 -12.43 -7.13 -23.54
C GLN A 581 -12.96 -8.52 -23.95
N GLU A 582 -13.62 -9.23 -23.05
CA GLU A 582 -14.27 -10.51 -23.38
C GLU A 582 -15.43 -10.31 -24.37
N PHE A 583 -16.21 -9.23 -24.23
CA PHE A 583 -17.20 -8.82 -25.23
C PHE A 583 -16.54 -8.64 -26.62
N ARG A 584 -15.41 -7.91 -26.66
CA ARG A 584 -14.65 -7.70 -27.91
C ARG A 584 -14.15 -9.01 -28.53
N LYS A 585 -13.67 -9.94 -27.72
CA LYS A 585 -13.20 -11.27 -28.20
C LYS A 585 -14.35 -12.08 -28.80
N LYS A 586 -15.54 -12.00 -28.17
CA LYS A 586 -16.74 -12.76 -28.61
C LYS A 586 -17.38 -12.20 -29.87
N LEU A 587 -17.46 -10.87 -30.00
CA LEU A 587 -18.23 -10.19 -31.07
C LEU A 587 -17.35 -9.51 -32.12
N GLY A 588 -16.03 -9.41 -31.91
CA GLY A 588 -15.07 -8.84 -32.85
C GLY A 588 -14.94 -7.31 -32.81
N HIS A 589 -15.71 -6.62 -31.98
CA HIS A 589 -15.65 -5.17 -31.76
C HIS A 589 -15.86 -4.80 -30.30
N LYS A 590 -15.44 -3.59 -29.90
CA LYS A 590 -15.71 -3.08 -28.55
C LYS A 590 -17.20 -2.79 -28.36
N PRO A 591 -17.73 -2.83 -27.13
CA PRO A 591 -19.08 -2.31 -26.88
C PRO A 591 -19.12 -0.84 -27.27
N THR A 592 -20.11 -0.44 -28.09
CA THR A 592 -20.13 0.86 -28.77
C THR A 592 -21.28 1.73 -28.30
N VAL A 593 -20.98 3.01 -28.09
CA VAL A 593 -21.94 4.04 -27.66
C VAL A 593 -21.97 5.18 -28.66
N PHE A 594 -23.12 5.51 -29.17
CA PHE A 594 -23.35 6.68 -30.02
C PHE A 594 -23.90 7.84 -29.18
N LEU A 595 -23.28 9.03 -29.27
CA LEU A 595 -23.76 10.24 -28.58
C LEU A 595 -24.72 11.02 -29.52
N ALA A 596 -26.02 10.95 -29.27
CA ALA A 596 -27.03 11.76 -29.92
C ALA A 596 -26.99 13.20 -29.36
N ALA A 597 -25.99 14.00 -29.81
CA ALA A 597 -25.74 15.36 -29.36
C ALA A 597 -26.73 16.33 -30.01
N MET A 598 -27.67 16.91 -29.24
CA MET A 598 -28.78 17.70 -29.76
C MET A 598 -28.54 19.21 -29.60
N GLY A 599 -28.79 19.96 -30.70
CA GLY A 599 -28.73 21.41 -30.71
C GLY A 599 -27.33 22.02 -30.92
N PRO A 600 -27.15 23.32 -30.63
CA PRO A 600 -25.88 24.00 -30.75
C PRO A 600 -24.90 23.54 -29.66
N LEU A 601 -23.59 23.72 -29.92
CA LEU A 601 -22.48 23.24 -29.07
C LEU A 601 -22.69 23.55 -27.58
N LYS A 602 -23.15 24.75 -27.23
CA LYS A 602 -23.38 25.18 -25.86
C LYS A 602 -24.44 24.35 -25.10
N GLN A 603 -25.36 23.69 -25.82
CA GLN A 603 -26.40 22.88 -25.22
C GLN A 603 -25.96 21.46 -24.94
N TYR A 604 -25.20 20.81 -25.80
CA TYR A 604 -24.87 19.41 -25.67
C TYR A 604 -23.44 19.14 -25.13
N LYS A 605 -22.48 20.07 -25.33
CA LYS A 605 -21.06 19.77 -25.13
C LYS A 605 -20.76 19.21 -23.72
N ALA A 606 -21.26 19.85 -22.66
CA ALA A 606 -20.99 19.44 -21.28
C ALA A 606 -21.52 18.02 -21.01
N ARG A 607 -22.73 17.69 -21.52
CA ARG A 607 -23.33 16.37 -21.36
C ARG A 607 -22.64 15.30 -22.23
N ALA A 608 -22.26 15.65 -23.43
CA ALA A 608 -21.56 14.74 -24.33
C ALA A 608 -20.13 14.44 -23.85
N ASP A 609 -19.36 15.44 -23.39
CA ASP A 609 -18.05 15.22 -22.80
C ASP A 609 -18.11 14.40 -21.50
N PHE A 610 -19.12 14.65 -20.66
CA PHE A 610 -19.40 13.82 -19.49
C PHE A 610 -19.70 12.36 -19.87
N SER A 611 -20.58 12.17 -20.86
CA SER A 611 -20.96 10.84 -21.34
C SER A 611 -19.78 10.09 -21.92
N ARG A 612 -18.97 10.76 -22.74
CA ARG A 612 -17.75 10.16 -23.28
C ARG A 612 -16.87 9.62 -22.15
N GLY A 613 -16.49 10.46 -21.19
CA GLY A 613 -15.68 10.03 -20.08
C GLY A 613 -16.38 9.03 -19.14
N PHE A 614 -17.72 8.96 -19.15
CA PHE A 614 -18.49 7.96 -18.41
C PHE A 614 -18.35 6.56 -19.00
N PHE A 615 -18.41 6.44 -20.33
CA PHE A 615 -18.35 5.16 -21.02
C PHE A 615 -16.89 4.68 -21.26
N GLU A 616 -15.95 5.59 -21.57
CA GLU A 616 -14.55 5.25 -21.83
C GLU A 616 -13.90 4.52 -20.64
N VAL A 617 -14.25 4.85 -19.39
CA VAL A 617 -13.70 4.15 -18.20
C VAL A 617 -14.13 2.69 -18.09
N GLY A 618 -15.21 2.30 -18.75
CA GLY A 618 -15.65 0.91 -18.89
C GLY A 618 -15.07 0.19 -20.11
N GLY A 619 -14.23 0.85 -20.91
CA GLY A 619 -13.66 0.27 -22.13
C GLY A 619 -14.60 0.32 -23.34
N PHE A 620 -15.68 1.10 -23.26
CA PHE A 620 -16.59 1.30 -24.39
C PHE A 620 -15.97 2.22 -25.45
N GLU A 621 -16.26 1.96 -26.71
CA GLU A 621 -15.95 2.85 -27.82
C GLU A 621 -17.06 3.90 -27.95
N VAL A 622 -16.67 5.17 -27.99
CA VAL A 622 -17.65 6.27 -28.02
C VAL A 622 -17.60 6.98 -29.36
N ILE A 623 -18.69 6.87 -30.13
CA ILE A 623 -18.91 7.60 -31.37
C ILE A 623 -19.47 8.98 -31.02
N TYR A 624 -18.59 9.99 -31.11
CA TYR A 624 -18.94 11.38 -30.79
C TYR A 624 -19.02 12.20 -32.09
N PRO A 625 -20.21 12.61 -32.54
CA PRO A 625 -20.37 13.42 -33.74
C PRO A 625 -19.64 14.77 -33.65
N SER A 626 -19.04 15.21 -34.75
CA SER A 626 -18.31 16.48 -34.80
C SER A 626 -19.21 17.72 -34.67
N LYS A 627 -20.53 17.56 -34.91
CA LYS A 627 -21.55 18.62 -34.80
C LYS A 627 -22.83 18.05 -34.19
N GLY A 628 -23.56 18.89 -33.45
CA GLY A 628 -24.86 18.54 -32.90
C GLY A 628 -25.94 18.46 -33.99
N PHE A 629 -26.91 17.57 -33.80
CA PHE A 629 -28.06 17.37 -34.67
C PHE A 629 -29.11 18.47 -34.44
N LYS A 630 -29.76 18.90 -35.52
CA LYS A 630 -30.76 19.96 -35.45
C LYS A 630 -32.15 19.40 -35.15
N THR A 631 -32.44 18.20 -35.62
CA THR A 631 -33.74 17.54 -35.47
C THR A 631 -33.58 16.14 -34.85
N PRO A 632 -34.64 15.61 -34.18
CA PRO A 632 -34.69 14.24 -33.71
C PRO A 632 -34.44 13.22 -34.84
N ASP A 633 -35.01 13.44 -36.04
CA ASP A 633 -34.88 12.51 -37.17
C ASP A 633 -33.41 12.40 -37.67
N GLU A 634 -32.68 13.52 -37.71
CA GLU A 634 -31.26 13.50 -38.06
C GLU A 634 -30.45 12.67 -37.02
N ALA A 635 -30.75 12.85 -35.73
CA ALA A 635 -30.07 12.11 -34.66
C ALA A 635 -30.40 10.61 -34.71
N VAL A 636 -31.67 10.26 -34.92
CA VAL A 636 -32.12 8.87 -35.08
C VAL A 636 -31.46 8.21 -36.30
N ALA A 637 -31.46 8.88 -37.45
CA ALA A 637 -30.80 8.34 -38.63
C ALA A 637 -29.29 8.09 -38.43
N ALA A 638 -28.60 9.03 -37.81
CA ALA A 638 -27.16 8.88 -37.50
C ALA A 638 -26.90 7.79 -36.47
N ALA A 639 -27.73 7.67 -35.43
CA ALA A 639 -27.65 6.63 -34.43
C ALA A 639 -27.81 5.23 -35.04
N ILE A 640 -28.82 5.02 -35.86
CA ILE A 640 -29.05 3.73 -36.54
C ILE A 640 -27.90 3.39 -37.50
N ASN A 641 -27.43 4.38 -38.27
CA ASN A 641 -26.30 4.18 -39.18
C ASN A 641 -24.98 3.88 -38.48
N SER A 642 -24.83 4.24 -37.20
CA SER A 642 -23.62 3.96 -36.39
C SER A 642 -23.53 2.48 -35.99
N SER A 643 -24.63 1.74 -36.01
CA SER A 643 -24.76 0.36 -35.49
C SER A 643 -24.32 0.21 -34.01
N ALA A 644 -24.36 1.29 -33.23
CA ALA A 644 -24.00 1.24 -31.81
C ALA A 644 -25.09 0.56 -30.99
N GLU A 645 -24.70 -0.27 -30.03
CA GLU A 645 -25.65 -0.97 -29.13
C GLU A 645 -26.33 -0.01 -28.16
N ILE A 646 -25.64 1.07 -27.81
CA ILE A 646 -26.09 2.07 -26.82
C ILE A 646 -26.16 3.44 -27.49
N ILE A 647 -27.27 4.12 -27.29
CA ILE A 647 -27.47 5.48 -27.81
C ILE A 647 -27.71 6.41 -26.62
N THR A 648 -26.84 7.42 -26.47
CA THR A 648 -26.90 8.36 -25.35
C THR A 648 -27.38 9.73 -25.83
N ILE A 649 -28.51 10.19 -25.34
CA ILE A 649 -29.10 11.49 -25.69
C ILE A 649 -28.42 12.57 -24.83
N CYS A 650 -27.82 13.57 -25.49
CA CYS A 650 -27.06 14.65 -24.84
C CYS A 650 -27.61 16.02 -25.23
N SER A 651 -28.21 16.75 -24.29
CA SER A 651 -28.64 18.15 -24.39
C SER A 651 -28.84 18.78 -23.04
N THR A 652 -29.53 19.90 -22.89
CA THR A 652 -29.89 20.50 -21.58
C THR A 652 -31.24 19.95 -21.09
N ASP A 653 -31.44 20.00 -19.75
CA ASP A 653 -32.65 19.48 -19.11
C ASP A 653 -33.95 20.15 -19.65
N GLU A 654 -33.88 21.44 -19.97
CA GLU A 654 -35.01 22.22 -20.55
C GLU A 654 -35.45 21.71 -21.94
N THR A 655 -34.54 21.14 -22.69
CA THR A 655 -34.84 20.66 -24.07
C THR A 655 -35.34 19.23 -24.13
N TYR A 656 -35.06 18.43 -23.10
CA TYR A 656 -35.39 17.00 -23.06
C TYR A 656 -36.89 16.68 -23.24
N PRO A 657 -37.85 17.43 -22.65
CA PRO A 657 -39.27 17.11 -22.84
C PRO A 657 -39.70 17.13 -24.31
N GLY A 658 -39.12 18.02 -25.14
CA GLY A 658 -39.41 18.11 -26.55
C GLY A 658 -38.60 17.13 -27.43
N LEU A 659 -37.45 16.66 -26.97
CA LEU A 659 -36.52 15.86 -27.77
C LEU A 659 -36.61 14.36 -27.49
N VAL A 660 -36.62 14.00 -26.18
CA VAL A 660 -36.46 12.59 -25.76
C VAL A 660 -37.55 11.68 -26.30
N PRO A 661 -38.86 12.00 -26.19
CA PRO A 661 -39.90 11.09 -26.66
C PRO A 661 -39.78 10.79 -28.15
N ALA A 662 -39.48 11.80 -28.97
CA ALA A 662 -39.35 11.65 -30.41
C ALA A 662 -38.15 10.80 -30.82
N ILE A 663 -36.98 11.07 -30.20
CA ILE A 663 -35.74 10.31 -30.45
C ILE A 663 -35.91 8.86 -30.03
N VAL A 664 -36.40 8.60 -28.81
CA VAL A 664 -36.59 7.25 -28.26
C VAL A 664 -37.55 6.44 -29.17
N LYS A 665 -38.69 7.03 -29.50
CA LYS A 665 -39.65 6.40 -30.41
C LYS A 665 -39.01 6.03 -31.75
N GLY A 666 -38.31 6.98 -32.39
CA GLY A 666 -37.67 6.75 -33.69
C GLY A 666 -36.54 5.69 -33.62
N ILE A 667 -35.83 5.58 -32.52
CA ILE A 667 -34.81 4.53 -32.31
C ILE A 667 -35.49 3.18 -32.12
N LYS A 668 -36.48 3.06 -31.21
CA LYS A 668 -37.13 1.80 -30.85
C LYS A 668 -37.96 1.22 -31.99
N GLU A 669 -38.52 2.07 -32.89
CA GLU A 669 -39.20 1.64 -34.11
C GLU A 669 -38.25 1.02 -35.14
N LYS A 670 -36.98 1.46 -35.19
CA LYS A 670 -35.98 0.99 -36.16
C LYS A 670 -35.05 -0.07 -35.62
N SER A 671 -34.82 -0.05 -34.30
CA SER A 671 -33.97 -1.00 -33.58
C SER A 671 -34.51 -1.16 -32.16
N SER A 672 -35.39 -2.16 -31.97
CA SER A 672 -36.04 -2.46 -30.69
C SER A 672 -35.02 -2.79 -29.57
N ASP A 673 -33.90 -3.39 -29.95
CA ASP A 673 -32.89 -3.92 -29.04
C ASP A 673 -31.85 -2.86 -28.60
N SER A 674 -31.77 -1.72 -29.31
CA SER A 674 -30.89 -0.63 -28.93
C SER A 674 -31.23 -0.08 -27.54
N ILE A 675 -30.20 0.08 -26.69
CA ILE A 675 -30.36 0.65 -25.37
C ILE A 675 -30.29 2.17 -25.46
N VAL A 676 -31.28 2.86 -24.91
CA VAL A 676 -31.35 4.32 -24.92
C VAL A 676 -31.00 4.86 -23.51
N VAL A 677 -29.95 5.68 -23.43
CA VAL A 677 -29.47 6.31 -22.19
C VAL A 677 -29.70 7.82 -22.26
N LEU A 678 -30.09 8.45 -21.16
CA LEU A 678 -30.20 9.89 -21.05
C LEU A 678 -29.06 10.48 -20.21
N ALA A 679 -28.33 11.43 -20.78
CA ALA A 679 -27.28 12.15 -20.07
C ALA A 679 -27.89 13.28 -19.21
N GLY A 680 -28.29 12.97 -18.00
CA GLY A 680 -28.92 13.87 -17.03
C GLY A 680 -29.87 13.11 -16.11
N TYR A 681 -30.39 13.81 -15.10
CA TYR A 681 -31.38 13.24 -14.17
C TYR A 681 -32.48 14.27 -13.88
N PRO A 682 -33.33 14.62 -14.90
CA PRO A 682 -34.39 15.59 -14.76
C PRO A 682 -35.54 15.02 -13.91
N LYS A 683 -35.51 15.29 -12.60
CA LYS A 683 -36.36 14.66 -11.57
C LYS A 683 -37.85 14.69 -11.90
N ASP A 684 -38.33 15.78 -12.49
CA ASP A 684 -39.74 15.99 -12.80
C ASP A 684 -40.23 15.18 -14.01
N HIS A 685 -39.32 14.63 -14.81
CA HIS A 685 -39.65 13.92 -16.07
C HIS A 685 -39.15 12.47 -16.13
N ILE A 686 -38.56 11.94 -15.07
CA ILE A 686 -37.95 10.59 -15.09
C ILE A 686 -38.96 9.51 -15.47
N GLU A 687 -40.11 9.50 -14.83
CA GLU A 687 -41.14 8.47 -15.11
C GLU A 687 -41.70 8.62 -16.53
N GLN A 688 -41.90 9.83 -17.03
CA GLN A 688 -42.29 10.09 -18.39
C GLN A 688 -41.28 9.54 -19.41
N PHE A 689 -39.96 9.77 -19.15
CA PHE A 689 -38.92 9.31 -20.05
C PHE A 689 -38.75 7.79 -20.02
N LYS A 690 -38.90 7.16 -18.86
CA LYS A 690 -38.94 5.68 -18.76
C LYS A 690 -40.11 5.11 -19.55
N GLN A 691 -41.29 5.69 -19.41
CA GLN A 691 -42.47 5.27 -20.19
C GLN A 691 -42.27 5.48 -21.70
N SER A 692 -41.49 6.48 -22.10
CA SER A 692 -41.11 6.69 -23.50
C SER A 692 -40.10 5.69 -24.01
N GLY A 693 -39.46 4.88 -23.11
CA GLY A 693 -38.50 3.84 -23.45
C GLY A 693 -37.04 4.22 -23.23
N VAL A 694 -36.75 5.23 -22.38
CA VAL A 694 -35.37 5.46 -21.84
C VAL A 694 -35.04 4.34 -20.88
N ASP A 695 -33.94 3.65 -21.13
CA ASP A 695 -33.50 2.48 -20.39
C ASP A 695 -32.70 2.84 -19.15
N GLU A 696 -31.86 3.89 -19.21
CA GLU A 696 -30.96 4.26 -18.13
C GLU A 696 -30.63 5.78 -18.12
N PHE A 697 -30.19 6.28 -16.97
CA PHE A 697 -29.81 7.68 -16.77
C PHE A 697 -28.37 7.77 -16.24
N ILE A 698 -27.54 8.63 -16.85
CA ILE A 698 -26.17 8.91 -16.39
C ILE A 698 -26.03 10.37 -15.95
N TYR A 699 -25.48 10.58 -14.74
CA TYR A 699 -25.40 11.90 -14.13
C TYR A 699 -24.27 11.97 -13.09
N LEU A 700 -23.93 13.17 -12.62
CA LEU A 700 -22.93 13.36 -11.57
C LEU A 700 -23.38 12.71 -10.26
N GLY A 701 -22.54 11.81 -9.71
CA GLY A 701 -22.85 11.06 -8.49
C GLY A 701 -23.60 9.73 -8.72
N ALA A 702 -23.92 9.38 -9.99
CA ALA A 702 -24.38 8.05 -10.32
C ALA A 702 -23.29 7.00 -10.05
N ASP A 703 -23.70 5.78 -9.75
CA ASP A 703 -22.81 4.64 -9.62
C ASP A 703 -22.37 4.16 -11.01
N VAL A 704 -21.21 4.63 -11.45
CA VAL A 704 -20.66 4.39 -12.80
C VAL A 704 -20.41 2.91 -13.02
N HIS A 705 -19.82 2.23 -12.04
CA HIS A 705 -19.51 0.80 -12.14
C HIS A 705 -20.81 -0.02 -12.32
N LYS A 706 -21.82 0.21 -11.46
CA LYS A 706 -23.08 -0.51 -11.50
C LYS A 706 -23.80 -0.30 -12.84
N ILE A 707 -23.87 0.95 -13.32
CA ILE A 707 -24.55 1.27 -14.57
C ILE A 707 -23.84 0.61 -15.75
N LEU A 708 -22.52 0.78 -15.87
CA LEU A 708 -21.76 0.21 -16.99
C LEU A 708 -21.77 -1.32 -16.99
N SER A 709 -21.67 -1.95 -15.82
CA SER A 709 -21.81 -3.41 -15.70
C SER A 709 -23.19 -3.90 -16.14
N SER A 710 -24.25 -3.19 -15.76
CA SER A 710 -25.62 -3.52 -16.20
C SER A 710 -25.78 -3.39 -17.71
N LEU A 711 -25.29 -2.29 -18.29
CA LEU A 711 -25.35 -2.05 -19.73
C LEU A 711 -24.57 -3.10 -20.52
N LEU A 712 -23.35 -3.41 -20.07
CA LEU A 712 -22.50 -4.42 -20.72
C LEU A 712 -23.15 -5.82 -20.69
N ASN A 713 -23.75 -6.20 -19.56
CA ASN A 713 -24.46 -7.47 -19.44
C ASN A 713 -25.66 -7.55 -20.40
N ARG A 714 -26.42 -6.46 -20.57
CA ARG A 714 -27.58 -6.41 -21.48
C ARG A 714 -27.20 -6.55 -22.96
N ILE A 715 -26.11 -5.92 -23.40
CA ILE A 715 -25.62 -6.02 -24.78
C ILE A 715 -24.87 -7.32 -25.10
N SER A 716 -24.49 -8.09 -24.07
CA SER A 716 -23.78 -9.37 -24.20
C SER A 716 -24.71 -10.58 -24.36
N GLN A 717 -25.98 -10.39 -24.06
CA GLN A 717 -27.06 -11.40 -24.22
C GLN A 717 -27.54 -11.49 -25.66
#